data_0ca5402ad0214dc4ddf1f2d4106e08b0
#
_entry.id   0ca5402ad0214dc4ddf1f2d4106e08b0
#
_cell.length_a   1.000
_cell.length_b   1.000
_cell.length_c   1.000
_cell.angle_alpha   90.00
_cell.angle_beta   90.00
_cell.angle_gamma   90.00
#
_symmetry.space_group_name_H-M   'P 1'
#
loop_
_entity.id
_entity.type
_entity.pdbx_description
1 polymer ?
#
loop_
_entity_poly.entity_id
_entity_poly.type
_entity_poly.pdbx_seq_one_letter_code
_entity_poly.pdbx_strand_id
1 'polypeptide(L)'
;MRKFIYPFAMMAGLIIASSCTENEGARMRELRTRSISTAASASDNTGNPDAAPDANCPSPDTRMAYEDNNEAGIALNWQPTDAFKGFYTTPHVQEVVGQETSALFTYSEASAAGDNARARFTGNVAEDVDANTSFNLFYPAARSTGNTWSEAQASLTGQVQNGNNSTAHLSTYDYMRATGVTGIETSLVPFEHLLAIMRFDLTLEGYDPKADGEPCLFLLHYEGEKPFYETLSASTAAGIADSRTRNLSVGLENIEIPSQATETLPANGLRVYFMMVPTTLPAGELTATVVCRNGTRYVKTQTLSSEVTYEAGKCYRAMNFSLSKSGEEIIEYDDPHAVTPMEYNGSGTEADPYIIESTENLQQLIQYVNRDDYAGKYFRLTKDILINSDKWSPIGGHNNETGVDGKFFYFKGHLDGDGHIVKGVMKCQSFTAAFIGAASEGSVKDLHILADVENNSRSTAQAAHTAGLIAYISGTVPYSISNCSYNGRITSAGGGNHVAGLMGSTYAPLTINGCINRGSVSATDNAASSSTQTYVGGIIGCAQSNVTISQCSNYGTFRITGAVSSGSGGIIGYSSSSANLDCRYCDNYADIHRGSGCTYVGGICGQVSGSASLHSCNNHAVLSVNADKETTVRGSIAGKATSQASIKDCCIDARGNTLPLIGEGQTIFSCNENHGNSTSL
;
A
#
# COMPACT_ATOMS: atom_id res chain seq x y z
N MET A 1 -65.37 -3.09 10.08
CA MET A 1 -65.65 -2.71 11.49
C MET A 1 -64.63 -3.34 12.41
N ARG A 2 -64.04 -2.55 13.20
CA ARG A 2 -63.10 -2.63 14.32
C ARG A 2 -61.71 -2.09 13.97
N LYS A 3 -61.57 -0.82 14.33
CA LYS A 3 -60.31 -0.08 14.50
C LYS A 3 -59.52 -0.67 15.68
N PHE A 4 -58.26 -0.89 15.51
CA PHE A 4 -57.31 -0.99 16.62
C PHE A 4 -56.38 0.23 16.58
N ILE A 5 -56.58 1.07 17.61
CA ILE A 5 -55.76 2.22 17.92
C ILE A 5 -54.67 1.71 18.91
N TYR A 6 -53.40 1.89 18.62
CA TYR A 6 -52.34 1.77 19.62
C TYR A 6 -52.00 3.16 20.17
N PRO A 7 -51.91 3.32 21.48
CA PRO A 7 -51.54 4.60 22.07
C PRO A 7 -50.03 4.84 22.09
N PHE A 8 -49.67 6.03 21.65
CA PHE A 8 -48.36 6.62 21.90
C PHE A 8 -48.22 6.92 23.39
N ALA A 9 -47.29 6.27 24.08
CA ALA A 9 -46.83 6.67 25.41
C ALA A 9 -45.78 7.77 25.29
N MET A 10 -46.16 9.01 25.51
CA MET A 10 -45.29 10.11 25.83
C MET A 10 -44.69 9.88 27.22
N MET A 11 -43.39 9.62 27.31
CA MET A 11 -42.64 9.70 28.57
C MET A 11 -42.14 11.15 28.71
N ALA A 12 -42.84 11.90 29.50
CA ALA A 12 -42.41 13.23 29.97
C ALA A 12 -41.23 13.03 30.92
N GLY A 13 -40.06 13.46 30.49
CA GLY A 13 -38.88 13.54 31.37
C GLY A 13 -39.01 14.66 32.37
N LEU A 14 -39.00 14.29 33.61
CA LEU A 14 -38.98 15.17 34.78
C LEU A 14 -37.65 15.95 34.79
N ILE A 15 -37.69 17.26 34.55
CA ILE A 15 -36.57 18.16 34.76
C ILE A 15 -36.47 18.39 36.27
N ILE A 16 -35.55 17.71 36.92
CA ILE A 16 -35.10 18.07 38.26
C ILE A 16 -34.02 19.15 38.08
N ALA A 17 -34.38 20.39 38.35
CA ALA A 17 -33.40 21.44 38.52
C ALA A 17 -32.64 21.18 39.84
N SER A 18 -31.50 20.52 39.73
CA SER A 18 -30.49 20.47 40.78
C SER A 18 -29.57 21.66 40.58
N SER A 19 -29.49 22.47 41.63
CA SER A 19 -28.63 23.65 41.74
C SER A 19 -27.20 23.30 41.35
N CYS A 20 -26.70 23.95 40.30
CA CYS A 20 -25.28 23.93 39.97
C CYS A 20 -24.48 24.58 41.07
N THR A 21 -23.87 23.80 41.92
CA THR A 21 -22.57 24.15 42.44
C THR A 21 -21.61 24.03 41.26
N GLU A 22 -20.94 25.12 40.95
CA GLU A 22 -19.88 25.15 39.96
C GLU A 22 -18.81 24.13 40.36
N ASN A 23 -18.95 22.93 39.82
CA ASN A 23 -17.85 22.02 39.74
C ASN A 23 -17.03 22.54 38.55
N GLU A 24 -15.86 23.06 38.78
CA GLU A 24 -14.83 23.31 37.79
C GLU A 24 -14.43 21.95 37.18
N GLY A 25 -15.36 21.40 36.40
CA GLY A 25 -15.19 20.16 35.67
C GLY A 25 -14.15 20.35 34.58
N ALA A 26 -13.06 19.72 34.79
CA ALA A 26 -12.14 19.19 33.74
C ALA A 26 -12.15 19.99 32.42
N ARG A 27 -11.67 21.23 32.41
CA ARG A 27 -10.93 21.71 31.25
C ARG A 27 -9.80 20.73 31.07
N MET A 28 -9.79 19.99 29.94
CA MET A 28 -8.54 19.37 29.43
C MET A 28 -7.52 20.52 29.47
N ARG A 29 -6.65 20.53 30.47
CA ARG A 29 -5.49 21.39 30.45
C ARG A 29 -4.69 20.92 29.26
N GLU A 30 -4.58 21.76 28.24
CA GLU A 30 -3.59 21.56 27.17
C GLU A 30 -2.28 21.22 27.87
N LEU A 31 -1.70 20.07 27.53
CA LEU A 31 -0.39 19.68 28.05
C LEU A 31 0.57 20.83 27.75
N ARG A 32 1.06 21.52 28.78
CA ARG A 32 2.12 22.49 28.55
C ARG A 32 3.33 21.75 28.04
N THR A 33 3.90 22.21 26.96
CA THR A 33 5.04 21.61 26.29
C THR A 33 6.22 22.57 26.29
N ARG A 34 7.44 22.04 26.32
CA ARG A 34 8.67 22.78 26.10
C ARG A 34 9.44 22.19 24.92
N SER A 35 10.18 23.03 24.22
CA SER A 35 11.07 22.58 23.16
C SER A 35 12.36 22.04 23.75
N ILE A 36 12.81 20.88 23.27
CA ILE A 36 14.11 20.30 23.59
C ILE A 36 14.87 20.02 22.30
N SER A 37 16.21 20.00 22.39
CA SER A 37 17.09 19.64 21.30
C SER A 37 17.96 18.46 21.70
N THR A 38 18.14 17.50 20.82
CA THR A 38 18.98 16.32 21.01
C THR A 38 19.91 16.10 19.82
N ALA A 39 21.06 15.48 20.07
CA ALA A 39 21.97 15.05 19.01
C ALA A 39 21.78 13.54 18.75
N ALA A 40 21.68 13.14 17.50
CA ALA A 40 21.55 11.75 17.10
C ALA A 40 22.70 11.32 16.19
N SER A 41 23.16 10.09 16.34
CA SER A 41 24.08 9.43 15.41
C SER A 41 23.44 8.15 14.89
N ALA A 42 23.60 7.90 13.59
CA ALA A 42 23.37 6.59 13.02
C ALA A 42 24.59 5.70 13.33
N SER A 43 24.37 4.45 13.71
CA SER A 43 25.49 3.52 13.91
C SER A 43 26.14 3.19 12.57
N ASP A 44 27.44 3.34 12.48
CA ASP A 44 28.19 2.85 11.33
C ASP A 44 28.01 1.33 11.23
N ASN A 45 27.67 0.86 10.06
CA ASN A 45 27.49 -0.56 9.79
C ASN A 45 28.84 -1.22 9.56
N THR A 46 29.68 -1.27 10.62
CA THR A 46 30.98 -1.93 10.59
C THR A 46 30.78 -3.44 10.70
N GLY A 47 30.76 -4.09 9.53
CA GLY A 47 30.46 -5.50 9.38
C GLY A 47 31.32 -6.45 10.20
N ASN A 48 30.74 -7.61 10.51
CA ASN A 48 31.46 -8.77 11.01
C ASN A 48 32.37 -9.35 9.91
N PRO A 49 33.69 -9.52 10.13
CA PRO A 49 34.65 -9.96 9.10
C PRO A 49 34.46 -11.40 8.61
N ASP A 50 33.61 -12.22 9.26
CA ASP A 50 33.44 -13.64 8.93
C ASP A 50 32.19 -14.01 8.14
N ALA A 51 31.24 -13.10 8.04
CA ALA A 51 30.11 -13.22 7.09
C ALA A 51 30.31 -12.11 6.07
N ALA A 52 30.94 -12.36 4.93
CA ALA A 52 31.30 -11.31 3.98
C ALA A 52 30.12 -10.38 3.63
N PRO A 53 29.79 -9.37 4.46
CA PRO A 53 28.90 -8.31 4.05
C PRO A 53 29.66 -7.54 3.00
N ASP A 54 29.02 -7.34 1.86
CA ASP A 54 29.61 -6.52 0.83
C ASP A 54 29.71 -5.08 1.33
N ALA A 55 30.91 -4.58 1.48
CA ALA A 55 31.20 -3.18 1.78
C ALA A 55 30.66 -2.19 0.70
N ASN A 56 30.03 -2.70 -0.35
CA ASN A 56 29.64 -1.97 -1.56
C ASN A 56 28.12 -1.89 -1.77
N CYS A 57 27.33 -1.58 -0.76
CA CYS A 57 25.91 -1.29 -0.95
C CYS A 57 25.72 0.22 -1.19
N PRO A 58 25.12 0.66 -2.29
CA PRO A 58 25.13 2.07 -2.73
C PRO A 58 24.03 2.97 -2.15
N SER A 59 24.19 4.25 -2.33
CA SER A 59 23.49 5.40 -1.74
C SER A 59 22.28 5.93 -2.50
N PRO A 60 21.22 6.44 -1.86
CA PRO A 60 20.15 7.19 -2.48
C PRO A 60 19.97 8.64 -2.02
N ASP A 61 19.37 9.43 -2.88
CA ASP A 61 18.87 10.78 -2.61
C ASP A 61 17.53 10.72 -1.86
N THR A 62 17.46 11.39 -0.74
CA THR A 62 16.32 11.71 0.14
C THR A 62 16.17 10.85 1.39
N ARG A 63 16.25 11.46 2.56
CA ARG A 63 16.30 10.88 3.90
C ARG A 63 17.58 10.08 4.03
N MET A 64 18.14 9.75 5.07
CA MET A 64 19.49 9.16 5.20
C MET A 64 20.12 8.67 3.87
N ALA A 65 21.15 9.33 3.38
CA ALA A 65 21.78 8.99 2.12
C ALA A 65 22.78 7.83 2.34
N TYR A 66 22.69 6.82 1.50
CA TYR A 66 23.65 5.70 1.47
C TYR A 66 24.71 6.02 0.41
N GLU A 67 25.91 6.38 0.75
CA GLU A 67 27.02 6.58 -0.19
C GLU A 67 27.79 5.28 -0.40
N ASP A 68 27.93 4.84 -1.65
CA ASP A 68 28.78 3.73 -2.03
C ASP A 68 30.24 4.17 -2.07
N ASN A 69 30.95 3.93 -1.01
CA ASN A 69 32.39 4.08 -0.95
C ASN A 69 33.10 2.74 -1.11
N ASN A 70 32.92 2.09 -2.22
CA ASN A 70 33.53 0.85 -2.75
C ASN A 70 34.50 0.02 -1.86
N GLU A 71 34.98 0.52 -0.73
CA GLU A 71 35.91 -0.15 0.20
C GLU A 71 35.67 0.16 1.70
N ALA A 72 34.81 1.13 2.05
CA ALA A 72 34.74 1.67 3.42
C ALA A 72 33.41 1.45 4.17
N GLY A 73 32.45 0.71 3.61
CA GLY A 73 31.15 0.53 4.24
C GLY A 73 30.11 1.61 3.82
N ILE A 74 28.89 1.48 4.34
CA ILE A 74 27.80 2.41 4.05
C ILE A 74 27.93 3.61 4.97
N ALA A 75 28.21 4.80 4.41
CA ALA A 75 28.12 6.04 5.16
C ALA A 75 26.64 6.50 5.22
N LEU A 76 26.17 6.76 6.42
CA LEU A 76 24.80 7.19 6.69
C LEU A 76 24.80 8.67 7.05
N ASN A 77 24.07 9.48 6.30
CA ASN A 77 24.02 10.92 6.50
C ASN A 77 22.58 11.37 6.75
N TRP A 78 22.35 12.03 7.88
CA TRP A 78 21.07 12.67 8.17
C TRP A 78 20.75 13.78 7.17
N GLN A 79 19.47 13.87 6.78
CA GLN A 79 18.97 14.86 5.84
C GLN A 79 18.04 15.87 6.54
N PRO A 80 17.90 17.09 6.02
CA PRO A 80 17.00 18.10 6.60
C PRO A 80 15.54 17.67 6.73
N THR A 81 15.14 16.65 6.01
CA THR A 81 13.78 16.08 6.03
C THR A 81 13.57 14.97 7.06
N ASP A 82 14.65 14.57 7.74
CA ASP A 82 14.57 13.48 8.70
C ASP A 82 13.84 13.88 9.97
N ALA A 83 13.04 12.94 10.47
CA ALA A 83 12.34 13.05 11.74
C ALA A 83 12.20 11.68 12.38
N PHE A 84 12.26 11.65 13.71
CA PHE A 84 11.96 10.45 14.50
C PHE A 84 10.90 10.73 15.56
N LYS A 85 10.25 9.69 16.02
CA LYS A 85 9.23 9.73 17.05
C LYS A 85 9.81 9.26 18.38
N GLY A 86 9.65 10.04 19.44
CA GLY A 86 10.07 9.70 20.79
C GLY A 86 8.87 9.35 21.64
N PHE A 87 8.87 8.18 22.26
CA PHE A 87 7.85 7.68 23.18
C PHE A 87 8.39 7.76 24.62
N TYR A 88 7.61 8.31 25.53
CA TYR A 88 8.01 8.48 26.93
C TYR A 88 6.78 8.50 27.84
N THR A 89 7.00 8.24 29.12
CA THR A 89 5.96 8.33 30.14
C THR A 89 6.11 9.67 30.87
N THR A 90 5.01 10.43 30.96
CA THR A 90 5.01 11.71 31.67
C THR A 90 5.19 11.49 33.17
N PRO A 91 6.19 12.14 33.83
CA PRO A 91 6.48 11.89 35.24
C PRO A 91 5.40 12.37 36.22
N HIS A 92 4.74 13.49 35.96
CA HIS A 92 3.95 14.21 36.98
C HIS A 92 2.67 14.93 36.52
N VAL A 93 1.90 14.41 35.57
CA VAL A 93 0.56 15.01 35.33
C VAL A 93 -0.40 14.51 36.39
N GLN A 94 -0.85 15.38 37.27
CA GLN A 94 -1.62 15.09 38.51
C GLN A 94 -2.91 14.26 38.35
N GLU A 95 -3.37 13.99 37.15
CA GLU A 95 -4.58 13.18 36.89
C GLU A 95 -4.34 12.00 35.94
N VAL A 96 -3.16 11.90 35.31
CA VAL A 96 -2.82 10.81 34.39
C VAL A 96 -1.36 10.39 34.62
N VAL A 97 -1.05 9.93 35.80
CA VAL A 97 0.29 9.38 36.13
C VAL A 97 0.50 8.09 35.36
N GLY A 98 1.59 8.03 34.61
CA GLY A 98 2.01 6.80 33.93
C GLY A 98 1.42 6.59 32.55
N GLN A 99 0.80 7.58 31.93
CA GLN A 99 0.38 7.48 30.54
C GLN A 99 1.57 7.68 29.61
N GLU A 100 1.76 6.72 28.73
CA GLU A 100 2.73 6.84 27.65
C GLU A 100 2.24 7.86 26.61
N THR A 101 3.15 8.71 26.15
CA THR A 101 2.90 9.71 25.12
C THR A 101 4.04 9.74 24.12
N SER A 102 3.90 10.49 23.05
CA SER A 102 4.94 10.61 22.04
C SER A 102 5.16 12.06 21.61
N ALA A 103 6.40 12.36 21.19
CA ALA A 103 6.81 13.62 20.59
C ALA A 103 7.49 13.38 19.25
N LEU A 104 7.28 14.31 18.31
CA LEU A 104 7.98 14.33 17.04
C LEU A 104 9.25 15.16 17.19
N PHE A 105 10.39 14.61 16.76
CA PHE A 105 11.67 15.27 16.69
C PHE A 105 12.05 15.47 15.22
N THR A 106 12.23 16.72 14.81
CA THR A 106 12.57 17.10 13.44
C THR A 106 14.00 17.59 13.37
N TYR A 107 14.66 17.33 12.24
CA TYR A 107 16.02 17.81 11.98
C TYR A 107 16.11 19.34 12.16
N SER A 108 17.11 19.81 12.85
CA SER A 108 17.33 21.26 13.06
C SER A 108 18.64 21.76 12.44
N GLU A 109 19.73 21.01 12.58
CA GLU A 109 21.03 21.37 11.98
C GLU A 109 22.01 20.18 11.96
N ALA A 110 22.98 20.20 11.08
CA ALA A 110 24.11 19.27 11.13
C ALA A 110 24.95 19.56 12.40
N SER A 111 25.48 18.51 13.03
CA SER A 111 26.23 18.61 14.30
C SER A 111 27.57 19.38 14.15
N ALA A 112 28.18 19.32 12.96
CA ALA A 112 29.35 20.09 12.55
C ALA A 112 29.38 20.22 11.02
N ALA A 113 30.01 21.26 10.51
CA ALA A 113 30.16 21.45 9.07
C ALA A 113 30.90 20.26 8.44
N GLY A 114 30.22 19.46 7.65
CA GLY A 114 30.75 18.29 6.95
C GLY A 114 30.59 16.93 7.66
N ASP A 115 30.05 16.87 8.87
CA ASP A 115 29.72 15.60 9.57
C ASP A 115 28.21 15.38 9.55
N ASN A 116 27.68 14.85 8.43
CA ASN A 116 26.28 14.54 8.30
C ASN A 116 25.87 13.23 8.98
N ALA A 117 26.82 12.44 9.51
CA ALA A 117 26.53 11.26 10.32
C ALA A 117 25.94 11.62 11.69
N ARG A 118 26.08 12.90 12.09
CA ARG A 118 25.53 13.43 13.35
C ARG A 118 24.69 14.66 13.05
N ALA A 119 23.49 14.71 13.61
CA ALA A 119 22.58 15.84 13.45
C ALA A 119 21.88 16.19 14.76
N ARG A 120 21.39 17.42 14.85
CA ARG A 120 20.53 17.86 15.93
C ARG A 120 19.08 17.82 15.50
N PHE A 121 18.23 17.39 16.42
CA PHE A 121 16.79 17.33 16.25
C PHE A 121 16.11 18.12 17.37
N THR A 122 15.00 18.76 17.05
CA THR A 122 14.22 19.53 18.00
C THR A 122 12.80 18.96 18.07
N GLY A 123 12.29 18.80 19.28
CA GLY A 123 10.94 18.30 19.54
C GLY A 123 10.27 18.99 20.71
N ASN A 124 8.94 18.98 20.74
CA ASN A 124 8.15 19.50 21.84
C ASN A 124 7.72 18.35 22.75
N VAL A 125 8.11 18.41 24.01
CA VAL A 125 7.80 17.42 25.05
C VAL A 125 7.01 18.07 26.19
N ALA A 126 6.42 17.27 27.07
CA ALA A 126 5.76 17.78 28.26
C ALA A 126 6.73 18.58 29.14
N GLU A 127 6.25 19.63 29.83
CA GLU A 127 7.08 20.53 30.67
C GLU A 127 7.82 19.81 31.78
N ASP A 128 7.26 18.71 32.29
CA ASP A 128 7.79 17.90 33.37
C ASP A 128 8.82 16.85 32.98
N VAL A 129 9.16 16.76 31.68
CA VAL A 129 10.27 15.93 31.20
C VAL A 129 11.58 16.45 31.74
N ASP A 130 12.37 15.57 32.36
CA ASP A 130 13.65 15.88 32.98
C ASP A 130 14.79 14.97 32.45
N ALA A 131 15.98 15.10 32.98
CA ALA A 131 17.14 14.29 32.58
C ALA A 131 16.99 12.78 32.89
N ASN A 132 16.07 12.40 33.76
CA ASN A 132 15.81 11.00 34.14
C ASN A 132 14.68 10.38 33.30
N THR A 133 13.93 11.20 32.58
CA THR A 133 12.86 10.71 31.71
C THR A 133 13.46 9.82 30.61
N SER A 134 12.98 8.60 30.54
CA SER A 134 13.45 7.61 29.58
C SER A 134 12.62 7.67 28.28
N PHE A 135 13.30 7.74 27.16
CA PHE A 135 12.71 7.76 25.83
C PHE A 135 13.04 6.47 25.07
N ASN A 136 12.04 5.98 24.34
CA ASN A 136 12.23 5.03 23.25
C ASN A 136 12.01 5.78 21.93
N LEU A 137 12.98 5.74 21.03
CA LEU A 137 12.97 6.52 19.80
C LEU A 137 12.86 5.60 18.59
N PHE A 138 12.10 6.02 17.59
CA PHE A 138 11.89 5.27 16.35
C PHE A 138 11.97 6.16 15.12
N TYR A 139 12.76 5.73 14.15
CA TYR A 139 12.96 6.39 12.86
C TYR A 139 12.54 5.46 11.70
N PRO A 140 11.99 5.98 10.60
CA PRO A 140 11.49 7.35 10.43
C PRO A 140 10.14 7.55 11.11
N ALA A 141 9.93 8.74 11.67
CA ALA A 141 8.67 9.07 12.37
C ALA A 141 7.43 8.83 11.49
N ALA A 142 7.54 9.14 10.22
CA ALA A 142 6.48 9.02 9.23
C ALA A 142 5.98 7.59 9.02
N ARG A 143 6.77 6.57 9.34
CA ARG A 143 6.44 5.16 9.14
C ARG A 143 6.04 4.43 10.42
N SER A 144 6.05 5.12 11.58
CA SER A 144 5.61 4.53 12.84
C SER A 144 4.10 4.58 12.98
N THR A 145 3.47 3.43 13.09
CA THR A 145 2.07 3.32 13.51
C THR A 145 1.97 3.34 15.04
N GLY A 146 0.82 3.78 15.58
CA GLY A 146 0.57 3.81 17.01
C GLY A 146 1.09 5.06 17.73
N ASN A 147 0.60 5.29 18.93
CA ASN A 147 0.95 6.42 19.81
C ASN A 147 1.73 5.97 21.06
N THR A 148 1.84 4.67 21.27
CA THR A 148 2.63 4.05 22.33
C THR A 148 3.78 3.25 21.74
N TRP A 149 4.82 3.01 22.54
CA TRP A 149 5.98 2.24 22.11
C TRP A 149 5.62 0.80 21.72
N SER A 150 4.71 0.19 22.46
CA SER A 150 4.24 -1.18 22.17
C SER A 150 3.44 -1.28 20.87
N GLU A 151 2.79 -0.18 20.43
CA GLU A 151 2.05 -0.10 19.18
C GLU A 151 2.91 0.33 18.00
N ALA A 152 4.16 0.78 18.25
CA ALA A 152 5.03 1.24 17.17
C ALA A 152 5.44 0.06 16.30
N GLN A 153 4.87 0.02 15.10
CA GLN A 153 5.05 -1.01 14.09
C GLN A 153 5.41 -0.36 12.76
N ALA A 154 6.11 -1.10 11.92
CA ALA A 154 6.46 -0.67 10.58
C ALA A 154 6.29 -1.82 9.59
N SER A 155 5.75 -1.52 8.43
CA SER A 155 5.54 -2.50 7.36
C SER A 155 6.63 -2.38 6.29
N LEU A 156 6.99 -3.52 5.71
CA LEU A 156 7.96 -3.64 4.62
C LEU A 156 7.31 -3.97 3.27
N THR A 157 5.98 -4.07 3.24
CA THR A 157 5.26 -4.31 1.98
C THR A 157 5.29 -3.07 1.08
N GLY A 158 5.09 -3.27 -0.22
CA GLY A 158 5.01 -2.19 -1.19
C GLY A 158 6.36 -1.55 -1.56
N GLN A 159 7.49 -2.22 -1.32
CA GLN A 159 8.79 -1.75 -1.79
C GLN A 159 8.82 -1.67 -3.31
N VAL A 160 9.26 -0.53 -3.86
CA VAL A 160 9.39 -0.32 -5.31
C VAL A 160 10.74 0.28 -5.63
N GLN A 161 11.53 -0.45 -6.38
CA GLN A 161 12.78 0.04 -6.94
C GLN A 161 12.51 0.75 -8.26
N ASN A 162 12.88 2.02 -8.35
CA ASN A 162 12.78 2.83 -9.56
C ASN A 162 14.15 3.01 -10.21
N GLY A 163 14.36 2.38 -11.34
CA GLY A 163 15.62 2.31 -12.04
C GLY A 163 16.47 1.09 -11.69
N ASN A 164 17.19 0.57 -12.69
CA ASN A 164 18.12 -0.52 -12.51
C ASN A 164 19.28 -0.08 -11.62
N ASN A 165 19.65 -0.90 -10.63
CA ASN A 165 20.70 -0.56 -9.66
C ASN A 165 20.37 0.66 -8.76
N SER A 166 19.10 1.01 -8.59
CA SER A 166 18.66 2.14 -7.75
C SER A 166 18.37 1.67 -6.32
N THR A 167 18.82 2.44 -5.36
CA THR A 167 18.64 2.19 -3.92
C THR A 167 17.73 3.24 -3.26
N ALA A 168 17.20 4.18 -4.05
CA ALA A 168 16.45 5.34 -3.56
C ALA A 168 15.29 4.97 -2.60
N HIS A 169 14.62 3.83 -2.84
CA HIS A 169 13.52 3.38 -2.01
C HIS A 169 13.94 2.84 -0.63
N LEU A 170 15.21 2.41 -0.45
CA LEU A 170 15.67 1.81 0.80
C LEU A 170 15.53 2.76 1.98
N SER A 171 15.82 4.04 1.80
CA SER A 171 15.69 5.05 2.85
C SER A 171 14.28 5.17 3.42
N THR A 172 13.27 4.87 2.61
CA THR A 172 11.86 4.86 3.04
C THR A 172 11.56 3.72 4.02
N TYR A 173 12.33 2.64 3.94
CA TYR A 173 12.17 1.43 4.74
C TYR A 173 13.33 1.19 5.72
N ASP A 174 14.24 2.13 5.88
CA ASP A 174 15.34 2.01 6.84
C ASP A 174 14.86 2.36 8.25
N TYR A 175 14.40 1.35 8.96
CA TYR A 175 13.89 1.51 10.32
C TYR A 175 15.02 1.40 11.33
N MET A 176 15.08 2.41 12.22
CA MET A 176 16.04 2.47 13.31
C MET A 176 15.36 2.76 14.63
N ARG A 177 15.97 2.37 15.73
CA ARG A 177 15.51 2.70 17.07
C ARG A 177 16.66 3.05 18.00
N ALA A 178 16.34 3.74 19.10
CA ALA A 178 17.16 3.83 20.29
C ALA A 178 16.26 3.65 21.51
N THR A 179 16.64 2.81 22.47
CA THR A 179 15.78 2.44 23.60
C THR A 179 16.39 2.87 24.92
N GLY A 180 15.52 3.26 25.88
CA GLY A 180 15.94 3.62 27.23
C GLY A 180 16.83 4.85 27.32
N VAL A 181 16.72 5.79 26.38
CA VAL A 181 17.57 6.99 26.32
C VAL A 181 17.16 7.95 27.41
N THR A 182 18.07 8.26 28.33
CA THR A 182 17.92 9.30 29.35
C THR A 182 18.86 10.47 29.08
N GLY A 183 18.58 11.65 29.65
CA GLY A 183 19.38 12.84 29.39
C GLY A 183 19.41 13.24 27.91
N ILE A 184 18.29 13.07 27.21
CA ILE A 184 18.18 13.24 25.76
C ILE A 184 18.70 14.59 25.23
N GLU A 185 18.68 15.64 26.07
CA GLU A 185 19.16 16.98 25.72
C GLU A 185 20.70 17.08 25.71
N THR A 186 21.39 16.21 26.41
CA THR A 186 22.84 16.29 26.64
C THR A 186 23.62 15.09 26.08
N SER A 187 22.92 14.00 25.79
CA SER A 187 23.52 12.75 25.31
C SER A 187 23.42 12.65 23.79
N LEU A 188 24.46 12.07 23.19
CA LEU A 188 24.36 11.60 21.80
C LEU A 188 23.49 10.34 21.75
N VAL A 189 22.42 10.37 20.96
CA VAL A 189 21.50 9.24 20.82
C VAL A 189 22.03 8.29 19.74
N PRO A 190 22.44 7.06 20.07
CA PRO A 190 22.88 6.08 19.10
C PRO A 190 21.66 5.30 18.57
N PHE A 191 21.31 5.49 17.30
CA PHE A 191 20.31 4.66 16.64
C PHE A 191 20.91 3.36 16.14
N GLU A 192 20.19 2.26 16.33
CA GLU A 192 20.50 0.94 15.77
C GLU A 192 19.55 0.62 14.61
N HIS A 193 20.07 0.12 13.48
CA HIS A 193 19.27 -0.37 12.37
C HIS A 193 18.53 -1.64 12.78
N LEU A 194 17.28 -1.77 12.32
CA LEU A 194 16.41 -2.90 12.64
C LEU A 194 16.31 -3.92 11.51
N LEU A 195 16.77 -3.58 10.31
CA LEU A 195 16.58 -4.40 9.11
C LEU A 195 17.92 -4.83 8.51
N ALA A 196 17.85 -5.88 7.69
CA ALA A 196 18.91 -6.29 6.77
C ALA A 196 18.63 -5.74 5.38
N ILE A 197 19.68 -5.38 4.65
CA ILE A 197 19.61 -5.04 3.23
C ILE A 197 19.98 -6.28 2.43
N MET A 198 19.13 -6.60 1.44
CA MET A 198 19.41 -7.65 0.47
C MET A 198 19.72 -7.03 -0.88
N ARG A 199 20.79 -7.49 -1.52
CA ARG A 199 21.19 -7.13 -2.88
C ARG A 199 21.29 -8.39 -3.73
N PHE A 200 20.58 -8.41 -4.85
CA PHE A 200 20.67 -9.46 -5.86
C PHE A 200 21.31 -8.91 -7.14
N ASP A 201 22.44 -9.48 -7.53
CA ASP A 201 23.07 -9.23 -8.82
C ASP A 201 22.63 -10.34 -9.78
N LEU A 202 21.63 -10.03 -10.61
CA LEU A 202 20.93 -10.95 -11.49
C LEU A 202 21.41 -10.80 -12.94
N THR A 203 21.37 -11.90 -13.71
CA THR A 203 21.51 -11.88 -15.16
C THR A 203 20.31 -12.61 -15.76
N LEU A 204 19.56 -11.96 -16.66
CA LEU A 204 18.41 -12.54 -17.33
C LEU A 204 18.87 -13.22 -18.63
N GLU A 205 19.00 -14.54 -18.63
CA GLU A 205 19.51 -15.30 -19.76
C GLU A 205 18.59 -15.21 -20.98
N GLY A 206 19.11 -14.69 -22.08
CA GLY A 206 18.37 -14.56 -23.33
C GLY A 206 17.24 -13.52 -23.29
N TYR A 207 17.37 -12.50 -22.43
CA TYR A 207 16.40 -11.41 -22.35
C TYR A 207 16.34 -10.62 -23.67
N ASP A 208 15.11 -10.45 -24.16
CA ASP A 208 14.79 -9.60 -25.31
C ASP A 208 13.70 -8.61 -24.90
N PRO A 209 14.01 -7.29 -24.80
CA PRO A 209 13.06 -6.30 -24.33
C PRO A 209 11.81 -6.17 -25.21
N LYS A 210 11.89 -6.57 -26.49
CA LYS A 210 10.73 -6.54 -27.39
C LYS A 210 9.79 -7.73 -27.21
N ALA A 211 10.37 -8.91 -26.94
CA ALA A 211 9.62 -10.14 -26.76
C ALA A 211 9.12 -10.30 -25.32
N ASP A 212 9.93 -9.92 -24.35
CA ASP A 212 9.69 -10.19 -22.93
C ASP A 212 9.04 -9.01 -22.19
N GLY A 213 9.16 -7.81 -22.75
CA GLY A 213 8.75 -6.58 -22.07
C GLY A 213 9.69 -6.21 -20.92
N GLU A 214 9.42 -5.07 -20.28
CA GLU A 214 10.22 -4.53 -19.17
C GLU A 214 9.99 -5.37 -17.89
N PRO A 215 11.04 -5.66 -17.09
CA PRO A 215 10.86 -6.24 -15.76
C PRO A 215 9.98 -5.33 -14.89
N CYS A 216 8.99 -5.91 -14.20
CA CYS A 216 8.04 -5.16 -13.39
C CYS A 216 7.91 -5.67 -11.95
N LEU A 217 8.43 -6.86 -11.65
CA LEU A 217 8.34 -7.44 -10.32
C LEU A 217 9.53 -8.38 -10.07
N PHE A 218 10.10 -8.30 -8.88
CA PHE A 218 11.01 -9.29 -8.34
C PHE A 218 10.34 -10.01 -7.18
N LEU A 219 10.41 -11.33 -7.15
CA LEU A 219 9.87 -12.19 -6.11
C LEU A 219 10.99 -13.08 -5.56
N LEU A 220 11.03 -13.20 -4.26
CA LEU A 220 11.85 -14.18 -3.54
C LEU A 220 10.91 -15.08 -2.77
N HIS A 221 10.84 -16.35 -3.17
CA HIS A 221 9.96 -17.37 -2.58
C HIS A 221 10.80 -18.40 -1.82
N TYR A 222 10.34 -18.79 -0.63
CA TYR A 222 10.92 -19.89 0.13
C TYR A 222 9.91 -21.05 0.22
N GLU A 223 10.32 -22.23 -0.25
CA GLU A 223 9.49 -23.43 -0.19
C GLU A 223 9.47 -24.00 1.24
N GLY A 224 8.28 -24.18 1.81
CA GLY A 224 8.09 -24.73 3.15
C GLY A 224 7.42 -23.76 4.13
N GLU A 225 7.96 -23.62 5.33
CA GLU A 225 7.45 -22.71 6.35
C GLU A 225 7.60 -21.24 5.93
N LYS A 226 6.80 -20.35 6.50
CA LYS A 226 6.84 -18.91 6.24
C LYS A 226 7.99 -18.25 7.03
N PRO A 227 9.19 -18.04 6.48
CA PRO A 227 10.32 -17.53 7.24
C PRO A 227 10.41 -16.01 7.26
N PHE A 228 9.76 -15.30 6.33
CA PHE A 228 9.82 -13.87 6.19
C PHE A 228 8.70 -13.18 6.97
N TYR A 229 8.84 -11.87 7.15
CA TYR A 229 7.87 -11.01 7.83
C TYR A 229 7.59 -9.77 7.00
N GLU A 230 6.32 -9.39 6.92
CA GLU A 230 5.88 -8.15 6.27
C GLU A 230 5.84 -6.95 7.23
N THR A 231 5.82 -7.19 8.54
CA THR A 231 5.72 -6.15 9.57
C THR A 231 6.71 -6.39 10.71
N LEU A 232 7.34 -5.30 11.14
CA LEU A 232 8.30 -5.24 12.24
C LEU A 232 7.67 -4.53 13.44
N SER A 233 7.92 -5.04 14.65
CA SER A 233 7.66 -4.32 15.91
C SER A 233 8.90 -3.55 16.36
N ALA A 234 8.76 -2.24 16.59
CA ALA A 234 9.86 -1.42 17.10
C ALA A 234 10.27 -1.81 18.52
N SER A 235 9.32 -2.22 19.36
CA SER A 235 9.57 -2.52 20.77
C SER A 235 10.42 -3.78 20.98
N THR A 236 10.34 -4.75 20.08
CA THR A 236 11.08 -6.02 20.16
C THR A 236 12.21 -6.14 19.12
N ALA A 237 12.23 -5.29 18.10
CA ALA A 237 13.09 -5.41 16.91
C ALA A 237 12.95 -6.77 16.19
N ALA A 238 11.75 -7.34 16.22
CA ALA A 238 11.44 -8.62 15.61
C ALA A 238 10.23 -8.51 14.71
N GLY A 239 10.12 -9.40 13.75
CA GLY A 239 8.93 -9.53 12.91
C GLY A 239 7.70 -9.91 13.73
N ILE A 240 6.56 -9.39 13.32
CA ILE A 240 5.28 -9.71 13.96
C ILE A 240 4.81 -11.07 13.44
N ALA A 241 4.53 -11.99 14.34
CA ALA A 241 4.24 -13.39 14.00
C ALA A 241 3.10 -13.55 12.99
N ASP A 242 2.04 -12.72 13.11
CA ASP A 242 0.88 -12.76 12.21
C ASP A 242 1.19 -12.22 10.80
N SER A 243 2.36 -11.57 10.61
CA SER A 243 2.81 -11.06 9.31
C SER A 243 3.77 -12.01 8.58
N ARG A 244 3.85 -13.27 9.00
CA ARG A 244 4.71 -14.25 8.33
C ARG A 244 4.27 -14.57 6.92
N THR A 245 5.25 -14.58 6.01
CA THR A 245 5.05 -14.91 4.59
C THR A 245 6.18 -15.81 4.07
N ARG A 246 5.92 -16.49 2.95
CA ARG A 246 6.95 -17.19 2.17
C ARG A 246 7.56 -16.29 1.11
N ASN A 247 6.89 -15.20 0.78
CA ASN A 247 7.23 -14.36 -0.34
C ASN A 247 7.72 -12.99 0.14
N LEU A 248 8.79 -12.52 -0.46
CA LEU A 248 9.15 -11.10 -0.47
C LEU A 248 9.03 -10.59 -1.89
N SER A 249 8.43 -9.43 -2.07
CA SER A 249 8.26 -8.84 -3.40
C SER A 249 8.79 -7.41 -3.43
N VAL A 250 9.37 -7.06 -4.59
CA VAL A 250 9.79 -5.70 -4.90
C VAL A 250 9.24 -5.34 -6.28
N GLY A 251 8.45 -4.28 -6.32
CA GLY A 251 8.04 -3.70 -7.58
C GLY A 251 9.23 -3.11 -8.32
N LEU A 252 9.25 -3.25 -9.63
CA LEU A 252 10.32 -2.74 -10.49
C LEU A 252 9.72 -1.73 -11.47
N GLU A 253 10.29 -0.50 -11.49
CA GLU A 253 9.86 0.59 -12.35
C GLU A 253 11.03 1.18 -13.12
N ASN A 254 10.80 1.57 -14.37
CA ASN A 254 11.81 2.21 -15.23
C ASN A 254 13.12 1.41 -15.29
N ILE A 255 13.00 0.10 -15.44
CA ILE A 255 14.15 -0.82 -15.45
C ILE A 255 14.71 -0.94 -16.86
N GLU A 256 15.84 -0.31 -17.10
CA GLU A 256 16.60 -0.46 -18.32
C GLU A 256 17.64 -1.58 -18.16
N ILE A 257 17.45 -2.68 -18.86
CA ILE A 257 18.40 -3.81 -18.87
C ILE A 257 19.47 -3.56 -19.95
N PRO A 258 20.76 -3.48 -19.60
CA PRO A 258 21.81 -3.22 -20.57
C PRO A 258 22.03 -4.44 -21.47
N SER A 259 22.01 -4.25 -22.80
CA SER A 259 22.30 -5.31 -23.78
C SER A 259 23.80 -5.67 -23.85
N GLN A 260 24.66 -4.78 -23.34
CA GLN A 260 26.12 -4.98 -23.23
C GLN A 260 26.55 -4.65 -21.81
N ALA A 261 27.66 -5.22 -21.36
CA ALA A 261 28.19 -4.91 -20.04
C ALA A 261 28.51 -3.42 -19.93
N THR A 262 28.13 -2.85 -18.80
CA THR A 262 28.48 -1.48 -18.36
C THR A 262 29.56 -1.55 -17.28
N GLU A 263 30.00 -0.39 -16.75
CA GLU A 263 30.93 -0.35 -15.61
C GLU A 263 30.34 -1.02 -14.34
N THR A 264 29.03 -1.01 -14.19
CA THR A 264 28.35 -1.47 -12.97
C THR A 264 27.53 -2.75 -13.12
N LEU A 265 27.10 -3.10 -14.34
CA LEU A 265 26.22 -4.23 -14.62
C LEU A 265 26.75 -5.07 -15.78
N PRO A 266 26.65 -6.42 -15.74
CA PRO A 266 26.92 -7.27 -16.90
C PRO A 266 25.86 -7.05 -18.00
N ALA A 267 26.10 -7.60 -19.19
CA ALA A 267 25.07 -7.69 -20.22
C ALA A 267 23.86 -8.47 -19.67
N ASN A 268 22.67 -7.98 -19.96
CA ASN A 268 21.40 -8.47 -19.40
C ASN A 268 21.33 -8.44 -17.86
N GLY A 269 22.12 -7.56 -17.25
CA GLY A 269 22.23 -7.44 -15.79
C GLY A 269 21.08 -6.63 -15.19
N LEU A 270 20.56 -7.14 -14.08
CA LEU A 270 19.58 -6.47 -13.21
C LEU A 270 20.08 -6.55 -11.78
N ARG A 271 20.10 -5.41 -11.09
CA ARG A 271 20.43 -5.36 -9.67
C ARG A 271 19.22 -4.90 -8.89
N VAL A 272 18.80 -5.75 -7.93
CA VAL A 272 17.63 -5.50 -7.09
C VAL A 272 18.06 -5.38 -5.65
N TYR A 273 17.51 -4.38 -4.96
CA TYR A 273 17.69 -4.15 -3.53
C TYR A 273 16.35 -4.18 -2.80
N PHE A 274 16.37 -4.67 -1.57
CA PHE A 274 15.22 -4.54 -0.67
C PHE A 274 15.64 -4.67 0.79
N MET A 275 14.80 -4.13 1.67
CA MET A 275 14.90 -4.29 3.12
C MET A 275 14.10 -5.50 3.58
N MET A 276 14.64 -6.27 4.53
CA MET A 276 13.92 -7.38 5.14
C MET A 276 14.11 -7.40 6.66
N VAL A 277 13.13 -7.94 7.37
CA VAL A 277 13.27 -8.21 8.82
C VAL A 277 14.32 -9.30 9.01
N PRO A 278 15.23 -9.14 9.98
CA PRO A 278 16.19 -10.18 10.34
C PRO A 278 15.50 -11.52 10.58
N THR A 279 16.01 -12.56 9.96
CA THR A 279 15.41 -13.89 10.02
C THR A 279 16.47 -14.98 9.81
N THR A 280 16.12 -16.19 10.19
CA THR A 280 16.87 -17.39 9.90
C THR A 280 16.09 -18.25 8.91
N LEU A 281 16.67 -18.47 7.73
CA LEU A 281 16.15 -19.41 6.74
C LEU A 281 16.68 -20.80 7.07
N PRO A 282 15.83 -21.81 7.28
CA PRO A 282 16.26 -23.20 7.38
C PRO A 282 16.91 -23.71 6.08
N ALA A 283 17.47 -24.90 6.11
CA ALA A 283 17.83 -25.60 4.87
C ALA A 283 16.55 -25.87 4.04
N GLY A 284 16.57 -25.56 2.75
CA GLY A 284 15.40 -25.66 1.87
C GLY A 284 15.64 -24.99 0.53
N GLU A 285 14.59 -24.78 -0.23
CA GLU A 285 14.66 -24.16 -1.54
C GLU A 285 14.24 -22.70 -1.49
N LEU A 286 15.07 -21.85 -2.09
CA LEU A 286 14.85 -20.43 -2.25
C LEU A 286 14.80 -20.11 -3.75
N THR A 287 13.68 -19.58 -4.20
CA THR A 287 13.46 -19.27 -5.62
C THR A 287 13.39 -17.77 -5.83
N ALA A 288 14.28 -17.26 -6.69
CA ALA A 288 14.23 -15.88 -7.17
C ALA A 288 13.55 -15.85 -8.53
N THR A 289 12.58 -14.96 -8.70
CA THR A 289 11.82 -14.78 -9.93
C THR A 289 11.79 -13.31 -10.33
N VAL A 290 12.08 -13.02 -11.61
CA VAL A 290 11.81 -11.72 -12.24
C VAL A 290 10.64 -11.90 -13.19
N VAL A 291 9.60 -11.10 -13.03
CA VAL A 291 8.42 -11.08 -13.90
C VAL A 291 8.50 -9.84 -14.78
N CYS A 292 8.29 -10.03 -16.09
CA CYS A 292 8.20 -8.95 -17.05
C CYS A 292 6.75 -8.56 -17.35
N ARG A 293 6.53 -7.37 -17.92
CA ARG A 293 5.18 -6.80 -18.15
C ARG A 293 4.30 -7.66 -19.08
N ASN A 294 4.87 -8.47 -19.95
CA ASN A 294 4.12 -9.43 -20.79
C ASN A 294 3.84 -10.78 -20.10
N GLY A 295 4.26 -10.93 -18.83
CA GLY A 295 4.12 -12.16 -18.06
C GLY A 295 5.25 -13.18 -18.27
N THR A 296 6.31 -12.85 -19.00
CA THR A 296 7.52 -13.70 -19.06
C THR A 296 8.17 -13.74 -17.69
N ARG A 297 8.57 -14.93 -17.26
CA ARG A 297 9.27 -15.15 -15.98
C ARG A 297 10.68 -15.64 -16.22
N TYR A 298 11.61 -15.11 -15.43
CA TYR A 298 12.98 -15.59 -15.32
C TYR A 298 13.17 -16.12 -13.91
N VAL A 299 13.57 -17.37 -13.77
CA VAL A 299 13.53 -18.09 -12.50
C VAL A 299 14.88 -18.75 -12.20
N LYS A 300 15.24 -18.74 -10.93
CA LYS A 300 16.36 -19.52 -10.39
C LYS A 300 16.00 -20.04 -9.01
N THR A 301 16.02 -21.36 -8.84
CA THR A 301 15.94 -22.00 -7.53
C THR A 301 17.34 -22.33 -7.01
N GLN A 302 17.58 -22.00 -5.77
CA GLN A 302 18.81 -22.28 -5.04
C GLN A 302 18.49 -23.12 -3.81
N THR A 303 19.11 -24.30 -3.71
CA THR A 303 19.00 -25.12 -2.50
C THR A 303 19.96 -24.59 -1.43
N LEU A 304 19.43 -24.20 -0.28
CA LEU A 304 20.19 -23.92 0.92
C LEU A 304 20.50 -25.22 1.63
N SER A 305 21.78 -25.58 1.67
CA SER A 305 22.23 -26.85 2.29
C SER A 305 22.26 -26.82 3.82
N SER A 306 22.22 -25.65 4.40
CA SER A 306 22.21 -25.39 5.85
C SER A 306 21.41 -24.13 6.14
N GLU A 307 21.14 -23.91 7.41
CA GLU A 307 20.53 -22.70 7.93
C GLU A 307 21.38 -21.46 7.59
N VAL A 308 20.70 -20.37 7.21
CA VAL A 308 21.32 -19.06 6.93
C VAL A 308 20.63 -17.99 7.76
N THR A 309 21.40 -17.29 8.59
CA THR A 309 20.88 -16.19 9.42
C THR A 309 21.21 -14.83 8.81
N TYR A 310 20.20 -13.99 8.71
CA TYR A 310 20.28 -12.59 8.29
C TYR A 310 20.09 -11.70 9.51
N GLU A 311 21.05 -10.83 9.78
CA GLU A 311 21.09 -9.97 10.97
C GLU A 311 20.79 -8.51 10.62
N ALA A 312 20.25 -7.78 11.59
CA ALA A 312 19.99 -6.34 11.48
C ALA A 312 21.28 -5.55 11.21
N GLY A 313 21.13 -4.44 10.48
CA GLY A 313 22.25 -3.55 10.19
C GLY A 313 23.31 -4.13 9.25
N LYS A 314 23.04 -5.25 8.56
CA LYS A 314 23.97 -5.86 7.60
C LYS A 314 23.41 -5.85 6.19
N CYS A 315 24.33 -5.76 5.21
CA CYS A 315 24.03 -5.90 3.79
C CYS A 315 24.50 -7.26 3.29
N TYR A 316 23.60 -8.01 2.70
CA TYR A 316 23.86 -9.34 2.13
C TYR A 316 23.77 -9.28 0.61
N ARG A 317 24.67 -9.99 -0.08
CA ARG A 317 24.78 -9.97 -1.52
C ARG A 317 24.68 -11.36 -2.13
N ALA A 318 23.70 -11.58 -2.98
CA ALA A 318 23.63 -12.72 -3.87
C ALA A 318 24.24 -12.35 -5.22
N MET A 319 25.45 -12.88 -5.51
CA MET A 319 26.23 -12.54 -6.72
C MET A 319 26.07 -13.60 -7.79
N ASN A 320 26.16 -13.16 -9.07
CA ASN A 320 26.21 -14.03 -10.24
C ASN A 320 24.98 -14.97 -10.33
N PHE A 321 23.81 -14.42 -10.07
CA PHE A 321 22.56 -15.17 -10.05
C PHE A 321 21.95 -15.14 -11.46
N SER A 322 22.28 -16.14 -12.31
CA SER A 322 21.65 -16.26 -13.64
C SER A 322 20.28 -16.89 -13.55
N LEU A 323 19.28 -16.16 -14.04
CA LEU A 323 17.90 -16.62 -14.14
C LEU A 323 17.58 -17.00 -15.58
N SER A 324 17.00 -18.18 -15.77
CA SER A 324 16.58 -18.68 -17.08
C SER A 324 15.08 -18.47 -17.27
N LYS A 325 14.64 -18.33 -18.53
CA LYS A 325 13.21 -18.31 -18.84
C LYS A 325 12.54 -19.57 -18.33
N SER A 326 11.50 -19.40 -17.54
CA SER A 326 10.71 -20.52 -17.04
C SER A 326 9.69 -20.95 -18.09
N GLY A 327 9.61 -22.27 -18.32
CA GLY A 327 8.51 -22.91 -19.03
C GLY A 327 7.43 -23.40 -18.06
N GLU A 328 7.06 -22.60 -17.08
CA GLU A 328 6.13 -22.99 -16.01
C GLU A 328 4.81 -23.56 -16.54
N GLU A 329 4.29 -24.54 -15.82
CA GLU A 329 2.93 -25.01 -16.01
C GLU A 329 1.94 -23.89 -15.68
N ILE A 330 1.03 -23.64 -16.63
CA ILE A 330 0.05 -22.55 -16.55
C ILE A 330 -1.34 -23.19 -16.48
N ILE A 331 -2.21 -22.64 -15.62
CA ILE A 331 -3.64 -22.92 -15.66
C ILE A 331 -4.21 -22.13 -16.85
N GLU A 332 -4.64 -22.80 -17.90
CA GLU A 332 -5.27 -22.16 -19.04
C GLU A 332 -6.79 -22.09 -18.82
N TYR A 333 -7.33 -20.87 -18.84
CA TYR A 333 -8.77 -20.63 -18.81
C TYR A 333 -9.22 -20.32 -20.24
N ASP A 334 -9.73 -21.34 -20.94
CA ASP A 334 -10.16 -21.21 -22.33
C ASP A 334 -11.60 -20.74 -22.47
N ASP A 335 -12.55 -21.56 -22.01
CA ASP A 335 -13.98 -21.25 -22.01
C ASP A 335 -14.64 -21.63 -20.68
N PRO A 336 -15.64 -20.87 -20.23
CA PRO A 336 -16.44 -21.26 -19.05
C PRO A 336 -17.18 -22.58 -19.36
N HIS A 337 -16.78 -23.66 -18.74
CA HIS A 337 -17.44 -24.96 -18.84
C HIS A 337 -17.91 -25.46 -17.47
N ALA A 338 -18.98 -26.24 -17.46
CA ALA A 338 -19.47 -26.82 -16.22
C ALA A 338 -18.53 -27.92 -15.74
N VAL A 339 -18.15 -27.85 -14.45
CA VAL A 339 -17.38 -28.90 -13.79
C VAL A 339 -18.24 -29.62 -12.75
N THR A 340 -18.00 -30.92 -12.59
CA THR A 340 -18.56 -31.66 -11.47
C THR A 340 -17.74 -31.31 -10.22
N PRO A 341 -18.37 -30.94 -9.08
CA PRO A 341 -17.63 -30.66 -7.88
C PRO A 341 -16.70 -31.79 -7.50
N MET A 342 -15.43 -31.44 -7.28
CA MET A 342 -14.38 -32.33 -6.82
C MET A 342 -13.83 -31.85 -5.48
N GLU A 343 -13.14 -32.69 -4.76
CA GLU A 343 -12.38 -32.27 -3.59
C GLU A 343 -11.09 -31.58 -4.04
N TYR A 344 -10.77 -30.42 -3.42
CA TYR A 344 -9.47 -29.81 -3.55
C TYR A 344 -8.43 -30.60 -2.78
N ASN A 345 -7.17 -30.55 -3.21
CA ASN A 345 -6.07 -30.87 -2.34
C ASN A 345 -6.04 -29.87 -1.18
N GLY A 346 -5.73 -30.34 0.05
CA GLY A 346 -5.79 -29.53 1.27
C GLY A 346 -7.14 -29.57 1.98
N SER A 347 -7.22 -29.00 3.17
CA SER A 347 -8.40 -28.99 4.04
C SER A 347 -9.14 -27.65 4.08
N GLY A 348 -8.62 -26.63 3.38
CA GLY A 348 -9.18 -25.28 3.34
C GLY A 348 -8.96 -24.50 4.63
N THR A 349 -7.98 -24.86 5.44
CA THR A 349 -7.51 -24.09 6.59
C THR A 349 -6.33 -23.19 6.18
N GLU A 350 -5.96 -22.22 7.00
CA GLU A 350 -4.81 -21.37 6.72
C GLU A 350 -3.49 -22.16 6.61
N ALA A 351 -3.32 -23.16 7.48
CA ALA A 351 -2.13 -24.02 7.48
C ALA A 351 -2.12 -25.04 6.32
N ASP A 352 -3.29 -25.42 5.81
CA ASP A 352 -3.48 -26.40 4.76
C ASP A 352 -4.59 -25.93 3.80
N PRO A 353 -4.33 -24.90 2.96
CA PRO A 353 -5.33 -24.30 2.08
C PRO A 353 -5.76 -25.25 0.96
N TYR A 354 -6.93 -25.02 0.40
CA TYR A 354 -7.35 -25.63 -0.85
C TYR A 354 -6.43 -25.17 -1.99
N ILE A 355 -5.88 -26.12 -2.73
CA ILE A 355 -4.93 -25.85 -3.80
C ILE A 355 -5.66 -25.63 -5.13
N ILE A 356 -5.36 -24.52 -5.79
CA ILE A 356 -5.80 -24.23 -7.16
C ILE A 356 -4.61 -24.47 -8.08
N GLU A 357 -4.59 -25.62 -8.75
CA GLU A 357 -3.48 -26.07 -9.59
C GLU A 357 -3.92 -26.52 -10.99
N SER A 358 -5.24 -26.47 -11.29
CA SER A 358 -5.80 -26.90 -12.57
C SER A 358 -6.95 -25.97 -13.01
N THR A 359 -7.31 -26.07 -14.30
CA THR A 359 -8.45 -25.38 -14.89
C THR A 359 -9.75 -25.77 -14.19
N GLU A 360 -9.91 -27.03 -13.86
CA GLU A 360 -11.10 -27.54 -13.17
C GLU A 360 -11.23 -26.96 -11.76
N ASN A 361 -10.11 -26.84 -11.01
CA ASN A 361 -10.12 -26.21 -9.69
C ASN A 361 -10.55 -24.74 -9.78
N LEU A 362 -10.02 -23.99 -10.76
CA LEU A 362 -10.40 -22.60 -10.98
C LEU A 362 -11.88 -22.47 -11.39
N GLN A 363 -12.34 -23.29 -12.34
CA GLN A 363 -13.73 -23.33 -12.79
C GLN A 363 -14.68 -23.71 -11.62
N GLN A 364 -14.27 -24.65 -10.79
CA GLN A 364 -15.03 -25.03 -9.62
C GLN A 364 -15.17 -23.85 -8.65
N LEU A 365 -14.09 -23.12 -8.36
CA LEU A 365 -14.15 -21.94 -7.49
C LEU A 365 -15.09 -20.90 -8.07
N ILE A 366 -15.05 -20.65 -9.39
CA ILE A 366 -15.92 -19.69 -10.07
C ILE A 366 -17.41 -20.10 -9.97
N GLN A 367 -17.72 -21.37 -10.26
CA GLN A 367 -19.12 -21.84 -10.36
C GLN A 367 -19.77 -22.06 -9.00
N TYR A 368 -18.97 -22.45 -8.00
CA TYR A 368 -19.47 -22.79 -6.67
C TYR A 368 -19.03 -21.80 -5.59
N VAL A 369 -18.67 -20.58 -5.98
CA VAL A 369 -18.17 -19.52 -5.09
C VAL A 369 -19.10 -19.19 -3.93
N ASN A 370 -20.40 -19.37 -4.11
CA ASN A 370 -21.45 -19.08 -3.11
C ASN A 370 -21.82 -20.27 -2.22
N ARG A 371 -21.08 -21.36 -2.29
CA ARG A 371 -21.31 -22.50 -1.39
C ARG A 371 -20.95 -22.11 0.05
N ASP A 372 -21.80 -22.50 0.98
CA ASP A 372 -21.59 -22.20 2.40
C ASP A 372 -20.32 -22.85 2.94
N ASP A 373 -19.92 -24.00 2.40
CA ASP A 373 -18.70 -24.71 2.78
C ASP A 373 -17.40 -24.02 2.29
N TYR A 374 -17.49 -23.00 1.43
CA TYR A 374 -16.36 -22.16 1.04
C TYR A 374 -16.20 -20.91 1.90
N ALA A 375 -17.18 -20.56 2.71
CA ALA A 375 -17.08 -19.41 3.61
C ALA A 375 -15.97 -19.61 4.64
N GLY A 376 -15.08 -18.60 4.77
CA GLY A 376 -13.93 -18.64 5.66
C GLY A 376 -12.85 -19.66 5.28
N LYS A 377 -12.92 -20.27 4.08
CA LYS A 377 -11.90 -21.19 3.60
C LYS A 377 -10.74 -20.46 2.95
N TYR A 378 -9.56 -21.08 3.05
CA TYR A 378 -8.33 -20.62 2.47
C TYR A 378 -8.06 -21.35 1.16
N PHE A 379 -7.72 -20.58 0.13
CA PHE A 379 -7.35 -21.07 -1.20
C PHE A 379 -5.95 -20.54 -1.54
N ARG A 380 -5.15 -21.34 -2.22
CA ARG A 380 -3.82 -20.95 -2.67
C ARG A 380 -3.61 -21.33 -4.13
N LEU A 381 -3.10 -20.40 -4.93
CA LEU A 381 -2.59 -20.69 -6.25
C LEU A 381 -1.23 -21.39 -6.15
N THR A 382 -0.95 -22.30 -7.06
CA THR A 382 0.36 -22.93 -7.22
C THR A 382 0.88 -22.82 -8.64
N LYS A 383 0.14 -22.15 -9.53
CA LYS A 383 0.49 -21.91 -10.93
C LYS A 383 -0.03 -20.58 -11.40
N ASP A 384 0.61 -20.02 -12.40
CA ASP A 384 0.11 -18.84 -13.11
C ASP A 384 -1.19 -19.16 -13.87
N ILE A 385 -2.02 -18.14 -14.08
CA ILE A 385 -3.28 -18.26 -14.82
C ILE A 385 -3.13 -17.50 -16.15
N LEU A 386 -3.44 -18.17 -17.27
CA LEU A 386 -3.59 -17.56 -18.59
C LEU A 386 -5.06 -17.57 -18.99
N ILE A 387 -5.63 -16.38 -19.20
CA ILE A 387 -7.00 -16.23 -19.68
C ILE A 387 -6.95 -16.11 -21.21
N ASN A 388 -7.33 -17.19 -21.89
CA ASN A 388 -7.39 -17.29 -23.35
C ASN A 388 -8.81 -17.13 -23.90
N SER A 389 -9.81 -17.03 -23.01
CA SER A 389 -11.22 -16.98 -23.41
C SER A 389 -11.66 -15.57 -23.82
N ASP A 390 -12.51 -15.48 -24.81
CA ASP A 390 -13.27 -14.25 -25.11
C ASP A 390 -14.33 -13.91 -24.06
N LYS A 391 -14.53 -14.79 -23.08
CA LYS A 391 -15.46 -14.62 -21.96
C LYS A 391 -14.77 -14.98 -20.66
N TRP A 392 -14.62 -14.00 -19.79
CA TRP A 392 -14.18 -14.20 -18.42
C TRP A 392 -15.40 -14.21 -17.48
N SER A 393 -15.54 -15.25 -16.68
CA SER A 393 -16.48 -15.29 -15.56
C SER A 393 -15.73 -14.96 -14.28
N PRO A 394 -15.93 -13.78 -13.65
CA PRO A 394 -15.26 -13.43 -12.41
C PRO A 394 -15.58 -14.41 -11.27
N ILE A 395 -14.65 -14.58 -10.34
CA ILE A 395 -14.92 -15.29 -9.09
C ILE A 395 -15.94 -14.47 -8.29
N GLY A 396 -17.18 -14.95 -8.19
CA GLY A 396 -18.30 -14.14 -7.70
C GLY A 396 -18.72 -13.05 -8.67
N GLY A 397 -19.65 -12.20 -8.25
CA GLY A 397 -20.16 -11.11 -9.06
C GLY A 397 -21.66 -11.19 -9.33
N HIS A 398 -22.09 -10.46 -10.34
CA HIS A 398 -23.49 -10.37 -10.70
C HIS A 398 -23.78 -11.24 -11.92
N ASN A 399 -24.71 -12.19 -11.79
CA ASN A 399 -25.09 -13.04 -12.90
C ASN A 399 -26.13 -12.34 -13.78
N ASN A 400 -25.70 -11.77 -14.91
CA ASN A 400 -26.56 -11.12 -15.90
C ASN A 400 -27.02 -12.07 -17.02
N GLU A 401 -26.48 -13.28 -17.13
CA GLU A 401 -26.73 -14.15 -18.29
C GLU A 401 -28.12 -14.80 -18.28
N THR A 402 -28.87 -14.79 -17.18
CA THR A 402 -30.11 -15.55 -17.08
C THR A 402 -31.39 -14.73 -17.10
N GLY A 403 -31.34 -13.40 -17.17
CA GLY A 403 -32.57 -12.57 -17.17
C GLY A 403 -33.46 -12.74 -15.92
N VAL A 404 -33.01 -13.46 -14.93
CA VAL A 404 -33.64 -13.67 -13.63
C VAL A 404 -32.98 -12.72 -12.64
N ASP A 405 -33.79 -11.97 -11.90
CA ASP A 405 -33.47 -10.99 -10.86
C ASP A 405 -32.02 -11.06 -10.37
N GLY A 406 -31.17 -10.13 -10.87
CA GLY A 406 -29.72 -10.16 -10.74
C GLY A 406 -29.23 -10.40 -9.32
N LYS A 407 -28.79 -11.60 -9.07
CA LYS A 407 -28.26 -12.03 -7.78
C LYS A 407 -26.75 -11.82 -7.74
N PHE A 408 -26.26 -11.19 -6.68
CA PHE A 408 -24.83 -11.18 -6.40
C PHE A 408 -24.43 -12.48 -5.75
N PHE A 409 -23.33 -13.05 -6.23
CA PHE A 409 -22.62 -14.15 -5.62
C PHE A 409 -21.31 -13.60 -5.04
N TYR A 410 -21.02 -13.89 -3.80
CA TYR A 410 -19.87 -13.31 -3.11
C TYR A 410 -18.83 -14.38 -2.82
N PHE A 411 -17.59 -14.08 -3.17
CA PHE A 411 -16.46 -14.83 -2.63
C PHE A 411 -16.29 -14.48 -1.15
N LYS A 412 -16.30 -15.51 -0.28
CA LYS A 412 -16.27 -15.40 1.18
C LYS A 412 -15.08 -16.10 1.79
N GLY A 413 -14.00 -16.21 1.08
CA GLY A 413 -12.81 -16.92 1.48
C GLY A 413 -11.57 -16.07 1.49
N HIS A 414 -10.46 -16.71 1.75
CA HIS A 414 -9.12 -16.14 1.70
C HIS A 414 -8.38 -16.70 0.48
N LEU A 415 -7.88 -15.82 -0.39
CA LEU A 415 -7.10 -16.21 -1.56
C LEU A 415 -5.66 -15.76 -1.42
N ASP A 416 -4.75 -16.72 -1.39
CA ASP A 416 -3.32 -16.49 -1.43
C ASP A 416 -2.84 -16.76 -2.87
N GLY A 417 -2.37 -15.71 -3.54
CA GLY A 417 -1.79 -15.83 -4.88
C GLY A 417 -0.42 -16.46 -4.90
N ASP A 418 0.25 -16.54 -3.74
CA ASP A 418 1.59 -17.12 -3.54
C ASP A 418 2.64 -16.61 -4.54
N GLY A 419 2.50 -15.34 -4.98
CA GLY A 419 3.37 -14.69 -5.97
C GLY A 419 3.06 -15.05 -7.43
N HIS A 420 1.97 -15.79 -7.68
CA HIS A 420 1.55 -16.12 -9.04
C HIS A 420 0.88 -14.96 -9.75
N ILE A 421 0.87 -15.03 -11.09
CA ILE A 421 0.30 -13.99 -11.94
C ILE A 421 -0.95 -14.48 -12.67
N VAL A 422 -1.83 -13.53 -12.97
CA VAL A 422 -2.95 -13.73 -13.92
C VAL A 422 -2.68 -12.87 -15.13
N LYS A 423 -2.62 -13.46 -16.32
CA LYS A 423 -2.35 -12.78 -17.59
C LYS A 423 -3.41 -13.09 -18.66
N GLY A 424 -3.49 -12.26 -19.70
CA GLY A 424 -4.47 -12.39 -20.79
C GLY A 424 -5.46 -11.24 -20.81
N VAL A 425 -6.73 -11.51 -21.17
CA VAL A 425 -7.79 -10.49 -21.26
C VAL A 425 -9.05 -10.96 -20.55
N MET A 426 -9.50 -10.22 -19.59
CA MET A 426 -10.76 -10.43 -18.87
C MET A 426 -11.88 -9.62 -19.53
N LYS A 427 -12.61 -10.23 -20.48
CA LYS A 427 -13.76 -9.62 -21.13
C LYS A 427 -15.03 -9.94 -20.36
N CYS A 428 -15.63 -8.91 -19.76
CA CYS A 428 -16.82 -9.02 -18.95
C CYS A 428 -17.98 -8.19 -19.54
N GLN A 429 -19.21 -8.69 -19.40
CA GLN A 429 -20.44 -7.98 -19.77
C GLN A 429 -21.38 -7.78 -18.58
N SER A 430 -20.81 -7.66 -17.39
CA SER A 430 -21.52 -7.64 -16.12
C SER A 430 -21.33 -6.30 -15.39
N PHE A 431 -22.12 -6.04 -14.37
CA PHE A 431 -21.93 -4.90 -13.47
C PHE A 431 -20.60 -4.97 -12.72
N THR A 432 -20.03 -6.15 -12.59
CA THR A 432 -18.75 -6.39 -11.91
C THR A 432 -17.76 -7.00 -12.88
N ALA A 433 -16.65 -6.32 -13.13
CA ALA A 433 -15.62 -6.77 -14.06
C ALA A 433 -14.25 -6.68 -13.39
N ALA A 434 -13.67 -7.80 -13.05
CA ALA A 434 -12.35 -7.97 -12.43
C ALA A 434 -11.98 -9.46 -12.38
N PHE A 435 -10.84 -9.80 -11.78
CA PHE A 435 -10.52 -11.19 -11.46
C PHE A 435 -11.52 -11.75 -10.42
N ILE A 436 -11.79 -11.00 -9.34
CA ILE A 436 -12.89 -11.29 -8.41
C ILE A 436 -14.01 -10.27 -8.67
N GLY A 437 -15.17 -10.74 -9.08
CA GLY A 437 -16.31 -9.87 -9.39
C GLY A 437 -16.96 -9.28 -8.15
N ALA A 438 -17.19 -10.11 -7.12
CA ALA A 438 -17.73 -9.66 -5.84
C ALA A 438 -17.21 -10.51 -4.67
N ALA A 439 -16.95 -9.84 -3.54
CA ALA A 439 -16.55 -10.46 -2.29
C ALA A 439 -17.31 -9.85 -1.10
N SER A 440 -17.38 -10.54 0.04
CA SER A 440 -18.05 -10.00 1.23
C SER A 440 -17.29 -10.16 2.54
N GLU A 441 -16.45 -11.15 2.69
CA GLU A 441 -15.62 -11.45 3.85
C GLU A 441 -14.38 -12.21 3.41
N GLY A 442 -13.27 -12.10 4.13
CA GLY A 442 -12.02 -12.79 3.77
C GLY A 442 -10.89 -11.85 3.34
N SER A 443 -10.04 -12.33 2.44
CA SER A 443 -8.85 -11.59 2.01
C SER A 443 -8.31 -12.05 0.67
N VAL A 444 -7.51 -11.17 0.03
CA VAL A 444 -6.63 -11.53 -1.08
C VAL A 444 -5.22 -11.00 -0.80
N LYS A 445 -4.22 -11.83 -1.02
CA LYS A 445 -2.82 -11.44 -0.87
C LYS A 445 -1.92 -12.09 -1.92
N ASP A 446 -0.73 -11.48 -2.11
CA ASP A 446 0.35 -12.02 -2.94
C ASP A 446 -0.09 -12.41 -4.37
N LEU A 447 -1.05 -11.66 -4.97
CA LEU A 447 -1.59 -11.92 -6.30
C LEU A 447 -1.30 -10.77 -7.25
N HIS A 448 -0.76 -11.09 -8.44
CA HIS A 448 -0.35 -10.08 -9.41
C HIS A 448 -1.13 -10.22 -10.71
N ILE A 449 -1.88 -9.18 -11.09
CA ILE A 449 -2.74 -9.19 -12.28
C ILE A 449 -2.04 -8.44 -13.42
N LEU A 450 -1.68 -9.15 -14.47
CA LEU A 450 -1.07 -8.63 -15.70
C LEU A 450 -2.05 -8.74 -16.90
N ALA A 451 -3.33 -8.74 -16.63
CA ALA A 451 -4.38 -8.91 -17.62
C ALA A 451 -5.09 -7.59 -17.93
N ASP A 452 -5.47 -7.40 -19.21
CA ASP A 452 -6.41 -6.35 -19.59
C ASP A 452 -7.82 -6.67 -19.08
N VAL A 453 -8.58 -5.66 -18.68
CA VAL A 453 -9.98 -5.79 -18.26
C VAL A 453 -10.86 -4.96 -19.19
N GLU A 454 -11.76 -5.62 -19.88
CA GLU A 454 -12.74 -4.99 -20.77
C GLU A 454 -14.14 -5.18 -20.20
N ASN A 455 -14.73 -4.09 -19.68
CA ASN A 455 -16.12 -4.10 -19.24
C ASN A 455 -17.00 -3.44 -20.29
N ASN A 456 -17.77 -4.27 -20.98
CA ASN A 456 -18.72 -3.85 -22.02
C ASN A 456 -20.18 -3.76 -21.54
N SER A 457 -20.41 -3.68 -20.22
CA SER A 457 -21.74 -3.50 -19.66
C SER A 457 -22.36 -2.20 -20.19
N ARG A 458 -23.55 -2.30 -20.77
CA ARG A 458 -24.31 -1.16 -21.31
C ARG A 458 -25.43 -0.68 -20.39
N SER A 459 -25.43 -1.10 -19.13
CA SER A 459 -26.46 -0.65 -18.19
C SER A 459 -26.32 0.84 -17.93
N THR A 460 -27.43 1.55 -18.07
CA THR A 460 -27.55 2.99 -17.74
C THR A 460 -28.20 3.21 -16.37
N ALA A 461 -28.69 2.14 -15.73
CA ALA A 461 -29.50 2.22 -14.51
C ALA A 461 -28.67 2.00 -13.22
N GLN A 462 -27.53 1.35 -13.31
CA GLN A 462 -26.66 1.06 -12.16
C GLN A 462 -25.20 1.32 -12.52
N ALA A 463 -24.40 1.73 -11.52
CA ALA A 463 -22.99 1.93 -11.71
C ALA A 463 -22.26 0.59 -11.96
N ALA A 464 -21.44 0.55 -12.99
CA ALA A 464 -20.54 -0.58 -13.21
C ALA A 464 -19.33 -0.49 -12.28
N HIS A 465 -18.95 -1.62 -11.70
CA HIS A 465 -17.77 -1.75 -10.85
C HIS A 465 -16.69 -2.49 -11.63
N THR A 466 -15.57 -1.82 -11.89
CA THR A 466 -14.50 -2.38 -12.73
C THR A 466 -13.16 -2.21 -12.08
N ALA A 467 -12.38 -3.29 -12.00
CA ALA A 467 -11.03 -3.24 -11.44
C ALA A 467 -10.15 -4.35 -12.03
N GLY A 468 -8.84 -4.29 -11.76
CA GLY A 468 -7.95 -5.40 -12.08
C GLY A 468 -8.18 -6.60 -11.15
N LEU A 469 -8.26 -6.34 -9.83
CA LEU A 469 -8.29 -7.40 -8.82
C LEU A 469 -9.70 -7.70 -8.32
N ILE A 470 -10.40 -6.73 -7.69
CA ILE A 470 -11.75 -6.92 -7.14
C ILE A 470 -12.66 -5.80 -7.60
N ALA A 471 -13.80 -6.15 -8.23
CA ALA A 471 -14.74 -5.14 -8.69
C ALA A 471 -15.62 -4.57 -7.57
N TYR A 472 -16.12 -5.42 -6.67
CA TYR A 472 -17.10 -5.04 -5.66
C TYR A 472 -16.93 -5.80 -4.35
N ILE A 473 -16.96 -5.08 -3.22
CA ILE A 473 -17.00 -5.69 -1.88
C ILE A 473 -18.23 -5.17 -1.14
N SER A 474 -19.00 -6.08 -0.50
CA SER A 474 -20.19 -5.72 0.28
C SER A 474 -20.28 -6.59 1.54
N GLY A 475 -20.82 -6.05 2.60
CA GLY A 475 -20.99 -6.74 3.87
C GLY A 475 -20.64 -5.88 5.07
N THR A 476 -20.59 -6.49 6.23
CA THR A 476 -20.25 -5.83 7.50
C THR A 476 -18.93 -6.32 8.11
N VAL A 477 -18.43 -7.43 7.60
CA VAL A 477 -17.15 -8.03 8.04
C VAL A 477 -16.02 -7.33 7.29
N PRO A 478 -14.91 -6.96 7.98
CA PRO A 478 -13.75 -6.38 7.32
C PRO A 478 -13.15 -7.33 6.26
N TYR A 479 -12.73 -6.75 5.13
CA TYR A 479 -11.98 -7.42 4.08
C TYR A 479 -10.55 -6.89 4.01
N SER A 480 -9.59 -7.70 3.60
CA SER A 480 -8.21 -7.24 3.44
C SER A 480 -7.61 -7.60 2.08
N ILE A 481 -6.81 -6.67 1.55
CA ILE A 481 -6.03 -6.85 0.33
C ILE A 481 -4.59 -6.46 0.66
N SER A 482 -3.63 -7.36 0.46
CA SER A 482 -2.23 -7.06 0.76
C SER A 482 -1.29 -7.59 -0.31
N ASN A 483 -0.21 -6.83 -0.54
CA ASN A 483 0.88 -7.21 -1.44
C ASN A 483 0.42 -7.66 -2.85
N CYS A 484 -0.64 -7.02 -3.36
CA CYS A 484 -1.17 -7.30 -4.69
C CYS A 484 -0.77 -6.21 -5.69
N SER A 485 -0.68 -6.56 -6.97
CA SER A 485 -0.42 -5.57 -8.00
C SER A 485 -1.31 -5.74 -9.22
N TYR A 486 -1.56 -4.62 -9.91
CA TYR A 486 -2.21 -4.58 -11.20
C TYR A 486 -1.32 -3.92 -12.24
N ASN A 487 -1.21 -4.55 -13.42
CA ASN A 487 -0.47 -4.03 -14.55
C ASN A 487 -1.12 -4.50 -15.86
N GLY A 488 -2.10 -3.77 -16.33
CA GLY A 488 -2.85 -4.03 -17.54
C GLY A 488 -3.59 -2.77 -17.97
N ARG A 489 -4.51 -2.90 -18.91
CA ARG A 489 -5.38 -1.82 -19.33
C ARG A 489 -6.81 -2.11 -18.91
N ILE A 490 -7.43 -1.19 -18.18
CA ILE A 490 -8.86 -1.24 -17.86
C ILE A 490 -9.62 -0.36 -18.86
N THR A 491 -10.62 -0.94 -19.49
CA THR A 491 -11.61 -0.23 -20.31
C THR A 491 -12.98 -0.46 -19.74
N SER A 492 -13.66 0.60 -19.29
CA SER A 492 -15.02 0.53 -18.78
C SER A 492 -15.91 1.50 -19.57
N ALA A 493 -16.98 0.96 -20.18
CA ALA A 493 -17.97 1.71 -20.95
C ALA A 493 -19.35 1.51 -20.32
N GLY A 494 -19.93 2.54 -19.74
CA GLY A 494 -21.25 2.47 -19.09
C GLY A 494 -21.73 3.82 -18.58
N GLY A 495 -22.91 3.85 -18.03
CA GLY A 495 -23.46 5.03 -17.36
C GLY A 495 -23.17 4.97 -15.87
N GLY A 496 -22.22 5.77 -15.40
CA GLY A 496 -21.70 5.74 -14.03
C GLY A 496 -20.77 4.55 -13.79
N ASN A 497 -19.53 4.83 -13.48
CA ASN A 497 -18.52 3.77 -13.31
C ASN A 497 -17.73 4.00 -12.03
N HIS A 498 -17.50 2.92 -11.28
CA HIS A 498 -16.53 2.90 -10.18
C HIS A 498 -15.33 2.07 -10.63
N VAL A 499 -14.26 2.76 -11.02
CA VAL A 499 -13.13 2.11 -11.72
C VAL A 499 -11.83 2.35 -11.00
N ALA A 500 -11.02 1.31 -10.84
CA ALA A 500 -9.68 1.46 -10.31
C ALA A 500 -8.75 0.32 -10.73
N GLY A 501 -7.44 0.52 -10.51
CA GLY A 501 -6.46 -0.52 -10.75
C GLY A 501 -6.71 -1.77 -9.91
N LEU A 502 -7.00 -1.62 -8.62
CA LEU A 502 -7.16 -2.77 -7.72
C LEU A 502 -8.59 -3.02 -7.27
N MET A 503 -9.32 -1.98 -6.82
CA MET A 503 -10.61 -2.13 -6.18
C MET A 503 -11.66 -1.16 -6.75
N GLY A 504 -12.70 -1.66 -7.42
CA GLY A 504 -13.73 -0.83 -8.02
C GLY A 504 -14.55 -0.07 -6.98
N SER A 505 -15.27 -0.76 -6.10
CA SER A 505 -15.95 -0.12 -4.97
C SER A 505 -16.17 -1.04 -3.77
N THR A 506 -16.14 -0.44 -2.57
CA THR A 506 -16.41 -1.16 -1.32
C THR A 506 -17.57 -0.56 -0.54
N TYR A 507 -18.44 -1.43 -0.03
CA TYR A 507 -19.53 -1.18 0.91
C TYR A 507 -19.31 -1.93 2.24
N ALA A 508 -18.16 -2.58 2.39
CA ALA A 508 -17.71 -3.20 3.64
C ALA A 508 -16.45 -2.50 4.16
N PRO A 509 -16.13 -2.59 5.44
CA PRO A 509 -14.85 -2.13 5.94
C PRO A 509 -13.70 -2.82 5.19
N LEU A 510 -12.70 -2.04 4.78
CA LEU A 510 -11.62 -2.54 3.91
C LEU A 510 -10.26 -2.05 4.39
N THR A 511 -9.30 -2.96 4.42
CA THR A 511 -7.88 -2.64 4.61
C THR A 511 -7.10 -3.00 3.35
N ILE A 512 -6.35 -2.05 2.78
CA ILE A 512 -5.42 -2.30 1.68
C ILE A 512 -4.01 -1.91 2.11
N ASN A 513 -3.07 -2.83 1.97
CA ASN A 513 -1.69 -2.59 2.37
C ASN A 513 -0.69 -3.07 1.32
N GLY A 514 0.34 -2.25 1.03
CA GLY A 514 1.46 -2.62 0.18
C GLY A 514 1.11 -2.97 -1.27
N CYS A 515 0.03 -2.39 -1.80
CA CYS A 515 -0.45 -2.71 -3.14
C CYS A 515 -0.01 -1.68 -4.19
N ILE A 516 0.15 -2.14 -5.43
CA ILE A 516 0.72 -1.31 -6.49
C ILE A 516 -0.15 -1.37 -7.74
N ASN A 517 -0.55 -0.19 -8.26
CA ASN A 517 -1.15 -0.08 -9.58
C ASN A 517 -0.15 0.47 -10.60
N ARG A 518 0.04 -0.26 -11.70
CA ARG A 518 0.82 0.15 -12.89
C ARG A 518 -0.03 0.21 -14.14
N GLY A 519 -1.26 -0.27 -14.04
CA GLY A 519 -2.17 -0.38 -15.17
C GLY A 519 -2.80 0.96 -15.55
N SER A 520 -3.13 1.12 -16.83
CA SER A 520 -3.87 2.28 -17.31
C SER A 520 -5.37 2.09 -17.15
N VAL A 521 -6.08 3.14 -16.75
CA VAL A 521 -7.54 3.16 -16.60
C VAL A 521 -8.17 4.07 -17.63
N SER A 522 -9.05 3.52 -18.45
CA SER A 522 -9.89 4.27 -19.40
C SER A 522 -11.36 4.07 -19.05
N ALA A 523 -12.01 5.11 -18.56
CA ALA A 523 -13.44 5.12 -18.28
C ALA A 523 -14.15 6.07 -19.23
N THR A 524 -15.21 5.57 -19.91
CA THR A 524 -16.09 6.38 -20.75
C THR A 524 -17.43 6.47 -20.06
N ASP A 525 -17.81 7.69 -19.69
CA ASP A 525 -19.12 7.96 -19.09
C ASP A 525 -20.14 8.27 -20.19
N ASN A 526 -21.04 7.35 -20.42
CA ASN A 526 -22.13 7.46 -21.38
C ASN A 526 -23.48 7.75 -20.70
N ALA A 527 -23.49 8.15 -19.41
CA ALA A 527 -24.70 8.38 -18.67
C ALA A 527 -25.56 9.48 -19.31
N ALA A 528 -26.76 9.09 -19.74
CA ALA A 528 -27.78 10.01 -20.19
C ALA A 528 -28.47 10.75 -19.02
N SER A 529 -28.17 10.40 -17.75
CA SER A 529 -28.78 10.96 -16.55
C SER A 529 -27.75 11.40 -15.52
N SER A 530 -28.00 12.52 -14.87
CA SER A 530 -27.17 13.10 -13.80
C SER A 530 -27.18 12.29 -12.48
N SER A 531 -27.83 11.13 -12.43
CA SER A 531 -28.01 10.35 -11.20
C SER A 531 -26.89 9.33 -10.94
N THR A 532 -26.11 8.98 -11.96
CA THR A 532 -25.00 8.03 -11.83
C THR A 532 -23.67 8.75 -12.02
N GLN A 533 -22.80 8.67 -11.04
CA GLN A 533 -21.50 9.35 -11.01
C GLN A 533 -20.37 8.37 -11.33
N THR A 534 -19.38 8.83 -12.08
CA THR A 534 -18.17 8.07 -12.36
C THR A 534 -17.05 8.47 -11.39
N TYR A 535 -16.50 7.49 -10.70
CA TYR A 535 -15.36 7.66 -9.79
C TYR A 535 -14.18 6.80 -10.24
N VAL A 536 -13.00 7.41 -10.32
CA VAL A 536 -11.80 6.72 -10.78
C VAL A 536 -10.64 6.94 -9.81
N GLY A 537 -10.04 5.84 -9.39
CA GLY A 537 -8.85 5.85 -8.53
C GLY A 537 -7.76 4.91 -9.01
N GLY A 538 -6.52 5.16 -8.59
CA GLY A 538 -5.43 4.22 -8.87
C GLY A 538 -5.61 2.92 -8.11
N ILE A 539 -5.99 3.02 -6.85
CA ILE A 539 -6.17 1.89 -5.94
C ILE A 539 -7.66 1.59 -5.72
N ILE A 540 -8.46 2.59 -5.36
CA ILE A 540 -9.91 2.44 -5.12
C ILE A 540 -10.69 3.45 -5.96
N GLY A 541 -11.74 3.01 -6.65
CA GLY A 541 -12.67 3.88 -7.36
C GLY A 541 -13.63 4.60 -6.40
N CYS A 542 -14.33 3.84 -5.56
CA CYS A 542 -15.36 4.37 -4.66
C CYS A 542 -15.37 3.65 -3.30
N ALA A 543 -15.26 4.40 -2.21
CA ALA A 543 -15.37 3.91 -0.84
C ALA A 543 -16.69 4.38 -0.21
N GLN A 544 -17.58 3.43 0.10
CA GLN A 544 -18.88 3.68 0.75
C GLN A 544 -18.90 3.24 2.22
N SER A 545 -17.82 2.64 2.71
CA SER A 545 -17.62 2.20 4.08
C SER A 545 -16.23 2.62 4.56
N ASN A 546 -15.89 2.32 5.80
CA ASN A 546 -14.59 2.64 6.38
C ASN A 546 -13.45 1.96 5.60
N VAL A 547 -12.44 2.71 5.25
CA VAL A 547 -11.29 2.22 4.48
C VAL A 547 -9.98 2.68 5.10
N THR A 548 -9.08 1.73 5.32
CA THR A 548 -7.69 1.99 5.65
C THR A 548 -6.82 1.60 4.46
N ILE A 549 -6.03 2.54 3.93
CA ILE A 549 -5.06 2.29 2.86
C ILE A 549 -3.68 2.69 3.36
N SER A 550 -2.72 1.80 3.22
CA SER A 550 -1.35 2.08 3.63
C SER A 550 -0.33 1.54 2.64
N GLN A 551 0.76 2.29 2.44
CA GLN A 551 1.92 1.88 1.64
C GLN A 551 1.57 1.44 0.21
N CYS A 552 0.56 2.09 -0.39
CA CYS A 552 0.14 1.81 -1.74
C CYS A 552 0.69 2.85 -2.71
N SER A 553 1.09 2.39 -3.91
CA SER A 553 1.64 3.27 -4.93
C SER A 553 0.87 3.16 -6.24
N ASN A 554 0.64 4.30 -6.87
CA ASN A 554 0.01 4.37 -8.18
C ASN A 554 0.98 4.94 -9.24
N TYR A 555 1.30 4.13 -10.23
CA TYR A 555 2.06 4.48 -11.43
C TYR A 555 1.18 4.45 -12.68
N GLY A 556 -0.07 4.00 -12.54
CA GLY A 556 -0.99 3.78 -13.65
C GLY A 556 -1.69 5.06 -14.09
N THR A 557 -1.72 5.33 -15.38
CA THR A 557 -2.31 6.55 -15.96
C THR A 557 -3.83 6.47 -16.06
N PHE A 558 -4.51 7.63 -16.03
CA PHE A 558 -5.96 7.72 -16.16
C PHE A 558 -6.35 8.49 -17.43
N ARG A 559 -7.33 7.94 -18.14
CA ARG A 559 -8.01 8.65 -19.22
C ARG A 559 -9.52 8.54 -19.02
N ILE A 560 -10.16 9.66 -18.70
CA ILE A 560 -11.60 9.69 -18.47
C ILE A 560 -12.24 10.59 -19.53
N THR A 561 -13.26 10.06 -20.21
CA THR A 561 -14.03 10.78 -21.21
C THR A 561 -15.53 10.71 -20.86
N GLY A 562 -16.26 11.80 -21.09
CA GLY A 562 -17.71 11.89 -20.77
C GLY A 562 -18.08 13.13 -19.96
N ALA A 563 -19.36 13.34 -19.75
CA ALA A 563 -19.92 14.65 -19.37
C ALA A 563 -20.45 14.74 -17.93
N VAL A 564 -20.32 13.73 -17.07
CA VAL A 564 -21.00 13.70 -15.76
C VAL A 564 -20.05 13.95 -14.59
N SER A 565 -20.57 14.59 -13.54
CA SER A 565 -19.82 14.97 -12.35
C SER A 565 -19.22 13.75 -11.65
N SER A 566 -17.94 13.80 -11.34
CA SER A 566 -17.22 12.67 -10.80
C SER A 566 -15.96 13.11 -10.07
N GLY A 567 -15.44 12.23 -9.24
CA GLY A 567 -14.17 12.38 -8.56
C GLY A 567 -13.10 11.51 -9.20
N SER A 568 -11.89 12.05 -9.34
CA SER A 568 -10.71 11.31 -9.77
C SER A 568 -9.53 11.58 -8.85
N GLY A 569 -8.91 10.53 -8.35
CA GLY A 569 -7.75 10.64 -7.47
C GLY A 569 -6.69 9.62 -7.79
N GLY A 570 -5.43 9.99 -7.57
CA GLY A 570 -4.31 9.08 -7.81
C GLY A 570 -4.40 7.78 -7.01
N ILE A 571 -4.95 7.85 -5.82
CA ILE A 571 -5.18 6.67 -4.96
C ILE A 571 -6.67 6.37 -4.88
N ILE A 572 -7.52 7.33 -4.54
CA ILE A 572 -8.96 7.14 -4.31
C ILE A 572 -9.76 8.11 -5.14
N GLY A 573 -10.75 7.61 -5.91
CA GLY A 573 -11.68 8.45 -6.66
C GLY A 573 -12.66 9.19 -5.75
N TYR A 574 -13.32 8.47 -4.85
CA TYR A 574 -14.35 9.01 -3.96
C TYR A 574 -14.43 8.29 -2.62
N SER A 575 -14.64 9.04 -1.55
CA SER A 575 -15.03 8.56 -0.22
C SER A 575 -16.35 9.20 0.21
N SER A 576 -17.33 8.37 0.59
CA SER A 576 -18.70 8.80 0.92
C SER A 576 -18.79 9.50 2.27
N SER A 577 -19.94 10.14 2.52
CA SER A 577 -20.22 10.81 3.80
C SER A 577 -20.36 9.85 4.99
N SER A 578 -20.64 8.59 4.73
CA SER A 578 -20.73 7.53 5.75
C SER A 578 -19.41 6.79 5.99
N ALA A 579 -18.39 7.08 5.20
CA ALA A 579 -17.09 6.42 5.28
C ALA A 579 -16.09 7.23 6.12
N ASN A 580 -15.29 6.52 6.91
CA ASN A 580 -14.04 7.05 7.47
C ASN A 580 -12.89 6.55 6.60
N LEU A 581 -12.15 7.48 6.01
CA LEU A 581 -10.99 7.19 5.20
C LEU A 581 -9.71 7.43 6.00
N ASP A 582 -8.87 6.42 6.12
CA ASP A 582 -7.53 6.53 6.66
C ASP A 582 -6.52 6.11 5.59
N CYS A 583 -5.82 7.08 4.99
CA CYS A 583 -4.86 6.87 3.92
C CYS A 583 -3.49 7.34 4.37
N ARG A 584 -2.52 6.41 4.42
CA ARG A 584 -1.18 6.67 4.95
C ARG A 584 -0.10 6.13 4.04
N TYR A 585 0.99 6.91 3.87
CA TYR A 585 2.19 6.48 3.14
C TYR A 585 1.89 6.01 1.73
N CYS A 586 0.94 6.68 1.06
CA CYS A 586 0.54 6.35 -0.29
C CYS A 586 1.08 7.36 -1.28
N ASP A 587 1.64 6.87 -2.38
CA ASP A 587 2.33 7.69 -3.37
C ASP A 587 1.62 7.62 -4.72
N ASN A 588 1.38 8.78 -5.33
CA ASN A 588 0.88 8.86 -6.70
C ASN A 588 1.96 9.41 -7.63
N TYR A 589 2.41 8.60 -8.56
CA TYR A 589 3.38 8.97 -9.61
C TYR A 589 2.71 9.17 -10.97
N ALA A 590 1.43 8.80 -11.09
CA ALA A 590 0.74 8.78 -12.37
C ALA A 590 0.05 10.10 -12.66
N ASP A 591 0.32 10.65 -13.82
CA ASP A 591 -0.39 11.83 -14.32
C ASP A 591 -1.87 11.53 -14.52
N ILE A 592 -2.72 12.47 -14.08
CA ILE A 592 -4.16 12.38 -14.23
C ILE A 592 -4.58 13.26 -15.40
N HIS A 593 -4.84 12.60 -16.55
CA HIS A 593 -5.33 13.28 -17.74
C HIS A 593 -6.84 13.15 -17.83
N ARG A 594 -7.54 14.26 -17.82
CA ARG A 594 -8.98 14.24 -17.90
C ARG A 594 -9.55 15.05 -19.05
N GLY A 595 -10.54 14.44 -19.74
CA GLY A 595 -11.40 15.10 -20.70
C GLY A 595 -12.45 16.00 -20.02
N SER A 596 -13.33 16.61 -20.80
CA SER A 596 -14.40 17.51 -20.33
C SER A 596 -15.36 16.76 -19.37
N GLY A 597 -15.75 17.41 -18.27
CA GLY A 597 -16.87 16.96 -17.41
C GLY A 597 -16.51 16.49 -15.99
N CYS A 598 -15.23 16.51 -15.54
CA CYS A 598 -14.89 16.23 -14.15
C CYS A 598 -15.20 17.40 -13.22
N THR A 599 -15.76 17.07 -12.05
CA THR A 599 -15.97 18.06 -11.01
C THR A 599 -14.76 18.16 -10.08
N TYR A 600 -14.19 17.03 -9.64
CA TYR A 600 -13.11 17.03 -8.65
C TYR A 600 -11.93 16.15 -9.06
N VAL A 601 -10.71 16.71 -9.04
CA VAL A 601 -9.46 16.00 -9.31
C VAL A 601 -8.46 16.26 -8.19
N GLY A 602 -7.94 15.19 -7.59
CA GLY A 602 -6.91 15.28 -6.56
C GLY A 602 -5.76 14.32 -6.82
N GLY A 603 -4.55 14.71 -6.44
CA GLY A 603 -3.37 13.86 -6.60
C GLY A 603 -3.46 12.56 -5.83
N ILE A 604 -4.08 12.60 -4.66
CA ILE A 604 -4.33 11.42 -3.80
C ILE A 604 -5.81 11.08 -3.81
N CYS A 605 -6.70 12.01 -3.49
CA CYS A 605 -8.13 11.76 -3.40
C CYS A 605 -8.93 12.73 -4.28
N GLY A 606 -9.83 12.22 -5.14
CA GLY A 606 -10.70 13.06 -5.98
C GLY A 606 -11.70 13.84 -5.14
N GLN A 607 -12.50 13.14 -4.34
CA GLN A 607 -13.51 13.74 -3.47
C GLN A 607 -13.64 12.98 -2.15
N VAL A 608 -13.59 13.72 -1.04
CA VAL A 608 -13.91 13.25 0.31
C VAL A 608 -15.20 13.91 0.76
N SER A 609 -16.22 13.12 1.09
CA SER A 609 -17.52 13.61 1.58
C SER A 609 -17.78 13.29 3.06
N GLY A 610 -16.93 12.46 3.69
CA GLY A 610 -16.97 12.06 5.10
C GLY A 610 -15.73 12.51 5.86
N SER A 611 -15.42 11.80 6.96
CA SER A 611 -14.16 11.96 7.66
C SER A 611 -13.01 11.36 6.87
N ALA A 612 -11.86 12.03 6.88
CA ALA A 612 -10.64 11.48 6.28
C ALA A 612 -9.40 11.89 7.05
N SER A 613 -8.46 10.98 7.14
CA SER A 613 -7.08 11.22 7.55
C SER A 613 -6.16 10.88 6.38
N LEU A 614 -5.56 11.87 5.75
CA LEU A 614 -4.53 11.72 4.74
C LEU A 614 -3.20 12.05 5.40
N HIS A 615 -2.33 11.07 5.60
CA HIS A 615 -1.10 11.25 6.36
C HIS A 615 0.10 10.71 5.58
N SER A 616 1.13 11.51 5.43
CA SER A 616 2.38 11.15 4.70
C SER A 616 2.11 10.57 3.31
N CYS A 617 1.13 11.15 2.59
CA CYS A 617 0.81 10.76 1.22
C CYS A 617 1.42 11.76 0.24
N ASN A 618 2.11 11.28 -0.80
CA ASN A 618 2.86 12.12 -1.70
C ASN A 618 2.27 12.09 -3.11
N ASN A 619 2.12 13.26 -3.72
CA ASN A 619 1.74 13.39 -5.10
C ASN A 619 2.91 13.89 -5.95
N HIS A 620 3.49 13.00 -6.75
CA HIS A 620 4.57 13.28 -7.67
C HIS A 620 4.08 13.63 -9.09
N ALA A 621 2.78 13.56 -9.32
CA ALA A 621 2.18 13.63 -10.62
C ALA A 621 1.67 15.03 -10.99
N VAL A 622 1.58 15.29 -12.29
CA VAL A 622 0.95 16.48 -12.85
C VAL A 622 -0.53 16.24 -13.07
N LEU A 623 -1.36 17.17 -12.57
CA LEU A 623 -2.80 17.13 -12.76
C LEU A 623 -3.18 17.99 -13.95
N SER A 624 -3.37 17.40 -15.13
CA SER A 624 -3.78 18.09 -16.34
C SER A 624 -5.26 17.90 -16.63
N VAL A 625 -5.96 19.00 -16.92
CA VAL A 625 -7.36 19.01 -17.36
C VAL A 625 -7.44 19.82 -18.64
N ASN A 626 -8.18 19.35 -19.65
CA ASN A 626 -8.40 20.11 -20.86
C ASN A 626 -9.00 21.48 -20.55
N ALA A 627 -8.40 22.53 -21.08
CA ALA A 627 -8.65 23.93 -20.76
C ALA A 627 -10.08 24.46 -21.07
N ASP A 628 -10.93 23.65 -21.71
CA ASP A 628 -12.19 24.10 -22.27
C ASP A 628 -13.34 24.21 -21.27
N LYS A 629 -13.16 23.89 -19.99
CA LYS A 629 -14.17 24.06 -18.92
C LYS A 629 -13.57 24.52 -17.61
N GLU A 630 -13.89 25.74 -17.23
CA GLU A 630 -13.54 26.40 -15.95
C GLU A 630 -14.15 25.77 -14.70
N THR A 631 -14.95 24.68 -14.83
CA THR A 631 -15.74 24.12 -13.73
C THR A 631 -15.04 22.97 -12.97
N THR A 632 -13.84 22.58 -13.38
CA THR A 632 -13.13 21.49 -12.69
C THR A 632 -12.34 22.02 -11.49
N VAL A 633 -12.67 21.52 -10.31
CA VAL A 633 -11.96 21.82 -9.06
C VAL A 633 -10.78 20.87 -8.90
N ARG A 634 -9.59 21.42 -8.71
CA ARG A 634 -8.32 20.69 -8.62
C ARG A 634 -7.61 20.98 -7.32
N GLY A 635 -7.13 19.94 -6.65
CA GLY A 635 -6.24 20.05 -5.51
C GLY A 635 -5.05 19.11 -5.66
N SER A 636 -3.89 19.54 -5.26
CA SER A 636 -2.67 18.73 -5.38
C SER A 636 -2.75 17.43 -4.57
N ILE A 637 -3.47 17.41 -3.47
CA ILE A 637 -3.74 16.24 -2.63
C ILE A 637 -5.20 15.81 -2.78
N ALA A 638 -6.16 16.70 -2.53
CA ALA A 638 -7.58 16.40 -2.64
C ALA A 638 -8.32 17.41 -3.52
N GLY A 639 -9.12 16.95 -4.49
CA GLY A 639 -9.96 17.82 -5.31
C GLY A 639 -11.04 18.51 -4.49
N LYS A 640 -11.73 17.74 -3.63
CA LYS A 640 -12.70 18.26 -2.63
C LYS A 640 -12.54 17.54 -1.31
N ALA A 641 -12.60 18.28 -0.21
CA ALA A 641 -12.62 17.72 1.14
C ALA A 641 -13.59 18.47 2.05
N THR A 642 -14.17 17.75 3.01
CA THR A 642 -15.04 18.36 4.05
C THR A 642 -14.22 18.91 5.22
N SER A 643 -14.87 19.65 6.11
CA SER A 643 -14.25 20.16 7.35
C SER A 643 -13.81 19.05 8.34
N GLN A 644 -14.22 17.81 8.10
CA GLN A 644 -13.82 16.65 8.92
C GLN A 644 -12.59 15.92 8.36
N ALA A 645 -12.03 16.40 7.24
CA ALA A 645 -10.81 15.84 6.71
C ALA A 645 -9.58 16.47 7.37
N SER A 646 -8.58 15.64 7.66
CA SER A 646 -7.27 16.04 8.17
C SER A 646 -6.20 15.63 7.15
N ILE A 647 -5.36 16.59 6.74
CA ILE A 647 -4.22 16.33 5.84
C ILE A 647 -2.95 16.69 6.60
N LYS A 648 -2.06 15.71 6.81
CA LYS A 648 -0.83 15.86 7.59
C LYS A 648 0.35 15.31 6.82
N ASP A 649 1.48 16.02 6.88
CA ASP A 649 2.78 15.58 6.36
C ASP A 649 2.73 15.05 4.92
N CYS A 650 1.82 15.59 4.09
CA CYS A 650 1.68 15.22 2.69
C CYS A 650 2.56 16.13 1.82
N CYS A 651 3.30 15.53 0.90
CA CYS A 651 4.23 16.24 0.02
C CYS A 651 3.72 16.34 -1.41
N ILE A 652 4.17 17.37 -2.11
CA ILE A 652 3.87 17.61 -3.53
C ILE A 652 5.21 17.81 -4.23
N ASP A 653 5.43 17.10 -5.32
CA ASP A 653 6.57 17.35 -6.18
C ASP A 653 6.40 18.71 -6.88
N ALA A 654 7.42 19.56 -6.78
CA ALA A 654 7.42 20.93 -7.27
C ALA A 654 7.47 21.04 -8.82
N ARG A 655 7.46 19.94 -9.57
CA ARG A 655 7.51 19.92 -11.04
C ARG A 655 6.29 20.58 -11.68
N GLY A 656 6.18 21.93 -11.53
CA GLY A 656 5.16 22.75 -12.19
C GLY A 656 3.77 22.68 -11.56
N ASN A 657 3.63 22.14 -10.36
CA ASN A 657 2.35 22.04 -9.67
C ASN A 657 2.09 23.31 -8.83
N THR A 658 1.28 24.24 -9.37
CA THR A 658 0.87 25.48 -8.70
C THR A 658 -0.50 25.39 -8.04
N LEU A 659 -1.07 24.18 -7.95
CA LEU A 659 -2.43 23.97 -7.44
C LEU A 659 -2.45 24.00 -5.90
N PRO A 660 -3.56 24.45 -5.28
CA PRO A 660 -3.73 24.36 -3.84
C PRO A 660 -3.73 22.89 -3.40
N LEU A 661 -3.40 22.63 -2.14
CA LEU A 661 -3.47 21.27 -1.56
C LEU A 661 -4.87 20.68 -1.69
N ILE A 662 -5.90 21.50 -1.50
CA ILE A 662 -7.31 21.17 -1.66
C ILE A 662 -7.94 22.15 -2.62
N GLY A 663 -8.67 21.64 -3.60
CA GLY A 663 -9.38 22.46 -4.58
C GLY A 663 -10.63 23.14 -4.02
N GLU A 664 -11.47 22.40 -3.26
CA GLU A 664 -12.71 22.92 -2.65
C GLU A 664 -12.90 22.31 -1.25
N GLY A 665 -13.20 23.13 -0.26
CA GLY A 665 -13.54 22.71 1.08
C GLY A 665 -12.75 23.40 2.17
N GLN A 666 -13.08 23.08 3.43
CA GLN A 666 -12.34 23.53 4.62
C GLN A 666 -11.78 22.30 5.33
N THR A 667 -10.53 22.34 5.70
CA THR A 667 -9.87 21.23 6.40
C THR A 667 -9.01 21.75 7.54
N ILE A 668 -8.77 20.87 8.51
CA ILE A 668 -7.78 21.10 9.55
C ILE A 668 -6.42 20.73 8.97
N PHE A 669 -5.57 21.72 8.76
CA PHE A 669 -4.18 21.51 8.42
C PHE A 669 -3.35 21.48 9.70
N SER A 670 -2.55 20.45 9.87
CA SER A 670 -1.40 20.48 10.75
C SER A 670 -0.20 20.02 9.91
N CYS A 671 0.45 20.96 9.23
CA CYS A 671 1.72 20.71 8.57
C CYS A 671 2.84 21.12 9.49
N ASN A 672 3.61 20.15 9.97
CA ASN A 672 5.00 20.38 10.22
C ASN A 672 5.70 20.05 8.88
N GLU A 673 6.02 21.12 8.13
CA GLU A 673 6.85 21.12 6.92
C GLU A 673 6.29 20.44 5.65
N ASN A 674 5.67 21.24 4.79
CA ASN A 674 5.50 20.92 3.38
C ASN A 674 6.81 21.25 2.65
N HIS A 675 7.56 20.26 2.23
CA HIS A 675 8.69 20.43 1.32
C HIS A 675 8.20 20.57 -0.13
N GLY A 676 7.87 21.74 -0.48
CA GLY A 676 7.57 22.20 -1.81
C GLY A 676 7.09 23.63 -1.68
N ASN A 677 7.82 24.60 -2.22
CA ASN A 677 7.62 26.04 -2.12
C ASN A 677 6.25 26.44 -1.57
N SER A 678 6.22 26.75 -0.28
CA SER A 678 5.06 27.33 0.37
C SER A 678 4.80 28.70 -0.25
N THR A 679 3.83 28.80 -1.13
CA THR A 679 3.08 30.04 -1.22
C THR A 679 2.08 30.00 -0.08
N SER A 680 2.48 30.64 1.02
CA SER A 680 1.60 30.99 2.15
C SER A 680 0.29 31.59 1.65
N LEU A 681 -0.81 31.04 2.13
CA LEU A 681 -2.05 31.79 2.26
C LEU A 681 -1.99 32.62 3.53
#